data_36a3a12ed73037f845acd1f4323bae53
#
_entry.id   36a3a12ed73037f845acd1f4323bae53
#
_cell.length_a   1.000
_cell.length_b   1.000
_cell.length_c   1.000
_cell.angle_alpha   90.00
_cell.angle_beta   90.00
_cell.angle_gamma   90.00
#
_symmetry.space_group_name_H-M   'P 1'
#
loop_
_entity.id
_entity.type
_entity.pdbx_description
1 polymer ?
#
loop_
_entity_poly.entity_id
_entity_poly.type
_entity_poly.pdbx_seq_one_letter_code
_entity_poly.pdbx_strand_id
1 'polypeptide(L)'
;MAMNKTLTKVALRYHAVFLDINREDINKNSEATIPVMAFVARLKENGFSVSEELLHALNAVSADTLAEITECINDVMGVNLNWASLVKGWGVPTGESRADHLLTCITNIFGGKAAGFKGTTLKCGHFIPNGTFPLERYNGCPFCGTPFETADFVYKGQGSKLKELRLFTDADIRNVFASLLSSATPLDATQSDSLKSLLGQYPLPTDANISMKETAMLVTKTLVEQGKADEASAFLKTPADILRYLWYEKTGHIQIIEPKTLVAHARKMYYHMWGPLDKGKDAAKDMKLKLMLKYDRKACLRVAKWMNAIPMTAMHAAENMNPKRGMWVRMIRALRLGEYSRKKGMEHLADILDVFYKQEYSTWQGRVDKARSENDANKTLELLKERPGLFARCLFATMLRFGSDKALAAFNEVADRLPARLLLSLGNAAETYFDVKGARVAHPITGVTHRIEANKLLTLYDEEARKEMIKGVNEIYKSSMERRFASKKTEAKSIFIDPALYRIPVSVGDRTSTVQDTSCALMGTRFPVEGETVRLFLQWGKGLHSQPLDMDLSCRIALPDGKTDYCYFGNLTCPGAKHSGDIREIPEMVGTAEYIELSLPELEAEGAKYVTFTCNAYSCGSLTPNLVVGWMDSAYPMKISKRKGVAYDPSCVQHLVRISEGNLSEGLVFGVLDVAKREIVWLEMAFTSQIIHNADSESIEAILHRLEEKISIGELLDLKAKGQNLRRVDSADEADEIYAYEWALNPADVSELLNG
;
A
#
# COMPACT_ATOMS: atom_id res chain seq x y z
N MET A 1 -4.86 -31.12 5.04
CA MET A 1 -5.11 -30.11 3.99
C MET A 1 -3.83 -29.37 3.72
N ALA A 2 -3.42 -29.20 2.47
CA ALA A 2 -2.23 -28.39 2.18
C ALA A 2 -2.59 -26.91 2.26
N MET A 3 -1.74 -26.09 2.86
CA MET A 3 -1.94 -24.67 2.97
C MET A 3 -1.86 -23.96 1.59
N ASN A 4 -2.80 -23.06 1.32
CA ASN A 4 -2.68 -22.17 0.16
C ASN A 4 -1.87 -20.92 0.54
N LYS A 5 -0.56 -20.93 0.26
CA LYS A 5 0.36 -19.83 0.58
C LYS A 5 -0.09 -18.47 0.00
N THR A 6 -0.69 -18.49 -1.18
CA THR A 6 -1.16 -17.25 -1.84
C THR A 6 -2.32 -16.63 -1.10
N LEU A 7 -3.33 -17.41 -0.74
CA LEU A 7 -4.49 -16.93 0.01
C LEU A 7 -4.11 -16.52 1.44
N THR A 8 -3.20 -17.27 2.07
CA THR A 8 -2.68 -16.89 3.40
C THR A 8 -1.96 -15.55 3.37
N LYS A 9 -1.14 -15.26 2.35
CA LYS A 9 -0.49 -13.95 2.21
C LYS A 9 -1.51 -12.82 1.99
N VAL A 10 -2.56 -13.07 1.20
CA VAL A 10 -3.64 -12.09 1.03
C VAL A 10 -4.35 -11.85 2.36
N ALA A 11 -4.69 -12.91 3.11
CA ALA A 11 -5.36 -12.81 4.41
C ALA A 11 -4.52 -12.03 5.43
N LEU A 12 -3.19 -12.25 5.48
CA LEU A 12 -2.29 -11.54 6.40
C LEU A 12 -2.31 -10.01 6.19
N ARG A 13 -2.55 -9.55 4.96
CA ARG A 13 -2.73 -8.11 4.65
C ARG A 13 -4.00 -7.52 5.27
N TYR A 14 -4.92 -8.38 5.70
CA TYR A 14 -6.16 -8.05 6.41
C TYR A 14 -6.13 -8.46 7.88
N HIS A 15 -4.94 -8.66 8.46
CA HIS A 15 -4.75 -9.22 9.80
C HIS A 15 -5.55 -10.51 10.01
N ALA A 16 -5.46 -11.44 9.08
CA ALA A 16 -6.18 -12.71 9.16
C ALA A 16 -5.30 -13.90 8.75
N VAL A 17 -5.71 -15.08 9.16
CA VAL A 17 -5.16 -16.35 8.72
C VAL A 17 -6.22 -17.06 7.88
N PHE A 18 -5.86 -17.47 6.68
CA PHE A 18 -6.75 -18.25 5.82
C PHE A 18 -6.76 -19.73 6.25
N LEU A 19 -7.95 -20.27 6.51
CA LEU A 19 -8.20 -21.68 6.72
C LEU A 19 -9.30 -22.14 5.78
N ASP A 20 -9.08 -23.25 5.08
CA ASP A 20 -10.07 -23.88 4.20
C ASP A 20 -11.04 -24.75 5.02
N ILE A 21 -11.88 -24.10 5.81
CA ILE A 21 -12.87 -24.71 6.69
C ILE A 21 -14.19 -23.93 6.62
N ASN A 22 -15.30 -24.58 6.99
CA ASN A 22 -16.57 -23.89 7.18
C ASN A 22 -16.70 -23.40 8.62
N ARG A 23 -17.17 -22.17 8.80
CA ARG A 23 -17.38 -21.58 10.13
C ARG A 23 -18.37 -22.38 10.99
N GLU A 24 -19.34 -23.01 10.36
CA GLU A 24 -20.36 -23.83 11.04
C GLU A 24 -19.77 -25.09 11.68
N ASP A 25 -18.64 -25.57 11.17
CA ASP A 25 -17.95 -26.76 11.69
C ASP A 25 -17.05 -26.46 12.91
N ILE A 26 -16.93 -25.18 13.30
CA ILE A 26 -16.05 -24.76 14.41
C ILE A 26 -16.72 -25.06 15.75
N ASN A 27 -16.08 -25.89 16.56
CA ASN A 27 -16.51 -26.16 17.93
C ASN A 27 -16.04 -25.03 18.87
N LYS A 28 -16.94 -24.07 19.14
CA LYS A 28 -16.67 -22.90 19.99
C LYS A 28 -16.39 -23.23 21.47
N ASN A 29 -16.68 -24.45 21.90
CA ASN A 29 -16.45 -24.92 23.28
C ASN A 29 -15.20 -25.79 23.43
N SER A 30 -14.37 -25.91 22.38
CA SER A 30 -13.15 -26.73 22.43
C SER A 30 -12.02 -25.99 23.13
N GLU A 31 -11.35 -26.64 24.04
CA GLU A 31 -10.08 -26.16 24.60
C GLU A 31 -8.97 -26.21 23.53
N ALA A 32 -8.02 -25.28 23.60
CA ALA A 32 -6.89 -25.25 22.69
C ALA A 32 -6.00 -26.50 22.89
N THR A 33 -5.72 -27.20 21.79
CA THR A 33 -4.81 -28.37 21.83
C THR A 33 -3.35 -27.93 22.01
N ILE A 34 -2.49 -28.87 22.45
CA ILE A 34 -1.05 -28.58 22.65
C ILE A 34 -0.40 -27.99 21.36
N PRO A 35 -0.62 -28.54 20.14
CA PRO A 35 -0.09 -27.95 18.93
C PRO A 35 -0.57 -26.53 18.69
N VAL A 36 -1.85 -26.23 18.98
CA VAL A 36 -2.43 -24.88 18.83
C VAL A 36 -1.82 -23.93 19.85
N MET A 37 -1.66 -24.34 21.11
CA MET A 37 -0.99 -23.52 22.11
C MET A 37 0.47 -23.20 21.73
N ALA A 38 1.20 -24.16 21.20
CA ALA A 38 2.56 -23.97 20.69
C ALA A 38 2.59 -23.00 19.49
N PHE A 39 1.61 -23.11 18.60
CA PHE A 39 1.46 -22.20 17.46
C PHE A 39 1.18 -20.76 17.92
N VAL A 40 0.23 -20.55 18.83
CA VAL A 40 -0.10 -19.23 19.39
C VAL A 40 1.09 -18.62 20.13
N ALA A 41 1.85 -19.41 20.88
CA ALA A 41 3.08 -18.94 21.52
C ALA A 41 4.11 -18.43 20.48
N ARG A 42 4.26 -19.13 19.35
CA ARG A 42 5.11 -18.69 18.24
C ARG A 42 4.58 -17.44 17.54
N LEU A 43 3.27 -17.31 17.38
CA LEU A 43 2.67 -16.09 16.85
C LEU A 43 2.99 -14.89 17.74
N LYS A 44 2.95 -15.06 19.05
CA LYS A 44 3.33 -14.01 20.01
C LYS A 44 4.79 -13.57 19.81
N GLU A 45 5.70 -14.50 19.55
CA GLU A 45 7.11 -14.17 19.21
C GLU A 45 7.22 -13.32 17.94
N ASN A 46 6.26 -13.41 17.04
CA ASN A 46 6.16 -12.63 15.81
C ASN A 46 5.37 -11.32 15.95
N GLY A 47 4.88 -11.01 17.15
CA GLY A 47 4.10 -9.82 17.43
C GLY A 47 2.60 -9.95 17.12
N PHE A 48 2.07 -11.17 17.07
CA PHE A 48 0.65 -11.44 16.83
C PHE A 48 -0.03 -12.12 18.01
N SER A 49 -1.32 -11.83 18.15
CA SER A 49 -2.30 -12.61 18.91
C SER A 49 -3.33 -13.22 17.94
N VAL A 50 -4.29 -13.97 18.45
CA VAL A 50 -5.37 -14.56 17.67
C VAL A 50 -6.71 -14.21 18.28
N SER A 51 -7.72 -14.02 17.44
CA SER A 51 -9.10 -13.89 17.87
C SER A 51 -9.61 -15.23 18.44
N GLU A 52 -10.66 -15.17 19.27
CA GLU A 52 -11.30 -16.35 19.85
C GLU A 52 -11.79 -17.32 18.75
N GLU A 53 -12.42 -16.77 17.69
CA GLU A 53 -12.89 -17.58 16.56
C GLU A 53 -11.74 -18.31 15.87
N LEU A 54 -10.61 -17.62 15.60
CA LEU A 54 -9.44 -18.25 15.01
C LEU A 54 -8.86 -19.33 15.94
N LEU A 55 -8.78 -19.06 17.23
CA LEU A 55 -8.26 -20.03 18.22
C LEU A 55 -9.03 -21.35 18.17
N HIS A 56 -10.35 -21.29 18.16
CA HIS A 56 -11.20 -22.48 18.06
C HIS A 56 -11.06 -23.18 16.70
N ALA A 57 -10.97 -22.42 15.62
CA ALA A 57 -10.80 -22.93 14.26
C ALA A 57 -9.48 -23.71 14.09
N LEU A 58 -8.42 -23.27 14.73
CA LEU A 58 -7.09 -23.90 14.68
C LEU A 58 -7.08 -25.32 15.23
N ASN A 59 -8.01 -25.69 16.12
CA ASN A 59 -8.12 -27.05 16.65
C ASN A 59 -8.49 -28.10 15.58
N ALA A 60 -9.12 -27.68 14.47
CA ALA A 60 -9.44 -28.56 13.34
C ALA A 60 -8.27 -28.70 12.35
N VAL A 61 -7.17 -28.00 12.57
CA VAL A 61 -6.02 -27.93 11.65
C VAL A 61 -4.93 -28.92 12.07
N SER A 62 -4.33 -29.61 11.10
CA SER A 62 -3.24 -30.53 11.39
C SER A 62 -1.97 -29.81 11.85
N ALA A 63 -1.14 -30.48 12.63
CA ALA A 63 0.14 -29.93 13.08
C ALA A 63 1.07 -29.50 11.92
N ASP A 64 1.05 -30.26 10.81
CA ASP A 64 1.82 -29.92 9.61
C ASP A 64 1.34 -28.62 8.99
N THR A 65 0.03 -28.42 8.88
CA THR A 65 -0.55 -27.17 8.36
C THR A 65 -0.25 -25.99 9.28
N LEU A 66 -0.29 -26.17 10.61
CA LEU A 66 0.13 -25.13 11.57
C LEU A 66 1.61 -24.76 11.38
N ALA A 67 2.47 -25.74 11.10
CA ALA A 67 3.88 -25.48 10.79
C ALA A 67 4.04 -24.69 9.47
N GLU A 68 3.30 -25.04 8.41
CA GLU A 68 3.31 -24.32 7.13
C GLU A 68 2.82 -22.87 7.30
N ILE A 69 1.77 -22.63 8.09
CA ILE A 69 1.27 -21.27 8.39
C ILE A 69 2.35 -20.48 9.15
N THR A 70 2.99 -21.12 10.15
CA THR A 70 4.10 -20.51 10.90
C THR A 70 5.25 -20.09 9.97
N GLU A 71 5.63 -20.95 9.04
CA GLU A 71 6.68 -20.65 8.06
C GLU A 71 6.29 -19.47 7.17
N CYS A 72 5.04 -19.43 6.67
CA CYS A 72 4.53 -18.33 5.87
C CYS A 72 4.56 -17.01 6.64
N ILE A 73 4.14 -17.00 7.91
CA ILE A 73 4.17 -15.80 8.75
C ILE A 73 5.61 -15.37 9.03
N ASN A 74 6.50 -16.29 9.30
CA ASN A 74 7.92 -16.00 9.48
C ASN A 74 8.54 -15.37 8.23
N ASP A 75 8.19 -15.86 7.04
CA ASP A 75 8.64 -15.30 5.77
C ASP A 75 8.17 -13.86 5.61
N VAL A 76 6.86 -13.63 5.85
CA VAL A 76 6.24 -12.30 5.75
C VAL A 76 6.84 -11.34 6.76
N MET A 77 7.02 -11.76 8.01
CA MET A 77 7.60 -10.92 9.07
C MET A 77 9.12 -10.77 8.97
N GLY A 78 9.77 -11.60 8.19
CA GLY A 78 11.22 -11.63 8.10
C GLY A 78 11.92 -12.09 9.38
N VAL A 79 11.22 -12.81 10.24
CA VAL A 79 11.73 -13.27 11.54
C VAL A 79 12.86 -14.29 11.39
N ASN A 80 12.91 -15.02 10.27
CA ASN A 80 14.05 -15.87 9.92
C ASN A 80 15.38 -15.13 9.79
N LEU A 81 15.37 -13.79 9.82
CA LEU A 81 16.54 -12.93 9.85
C LEU A 81 17.44 -13.13 11.06
N ASN A 82 16.85 -13.48 12.18
CA ASN A 82 17.57 -13.61 13.44
C ASN A 82 18.08 -15.04 13.66
N TRP A 83 17.89 -15.90 12.65
CA TRP A 83 18.22 -17.32 12.75
C TRP A 83 19.60 -17.59 12.11
N ALA A 84 20.57 -17.98 12.91
CA ALA A 84 21.75 -18.63 12.38
C ALA A 84 21.33 -20.01 11.91
N SER A 85 21.56 -20.35 10.63
CA SER A 85 21.27 -21.70 10.14
C SER A 85 21.88 -22.74 11.06
N LEU A 86 21.11 -23.79 11.37
CA LEU A 86 21.59 -24.91 12.21
C LEU A 86 22.87 -25.52 11.62
N VAL A 87 22.99 -25.55 10.29
CA VAL A 87 24.12 -26.08 9.55
C VAL A 87 24.99 -24.97 9.01
N LYS A 88 26.27 -24.97 9.32
CA LYS A 88 27.29 -24.09 8.71
C LYS A 88 27.57 -24.53 7.28
N GLY A 89 27.61 -23.60 6.32
CA GLY A 89 27.86 -23.92 4.92
C GLY A 89 26.72 -24.70 4.26
N TRP A 90 25.53 -24.13 4.30
CA TRP A 90 24.28 -24.71 3.81
C TRP A 90 24.31 -25.33 2.41
N GLY A 91 25.15 -24.86 1.51
CA GLY A 91 25.28 -25.40 0.14
C GLY A 91 26.02 -26.74 0.03
N VAL A 92 26.59 -27.26 1.12
CA VAL A 92 27.35 -28.50 1.13
C VAL A 92 26.68 -29.50 2.08
N PRO A 93 26.29 -30.70 1.61
CA PRO A 93 25.69 -31.74 2.47
C PRO A 93 26.54 -32.01 3.68
N THR A 94 25.92 -32.25 4.81
CA THR A 94 26.61 -32.57 6.07
C THR A 94 27.09 -34.02 6.12
N GLY A 95 26.49 -34.90 5.32
CA GLY A 95 26.96 -36.28 5.11
C GLY A 95 26.28 -37.32 6.01
N GLU A 96 25.33 -36.91 6.87
CA GLU A 96 24.61 -37.87 7.72
C GLU A 96 23.71 -38.79 6.90
N SER A 97 23.66 -40.04 7.30
CA SER A 97 22.74 -41.04 6.77
C SER A 97 21.45 -41.12 7.62
N ARG A 98 20.40 -41.73 7.06
CA ARG A 98 19.19 -42.05 7.84
C ARG A 98 19.47 -42.98 9.02
N ALA A 99 20.48 -43.83 8.89
CA ALA A 99 20.92 -44.71 9.97
C ALA A 99 21.52 -43.93 11.15
N ASP A 100 22.27 -42.84 10.88
CA ASP A 100 22.82 -41.95 11.90
C ASP A 100 21.72 -41.22 12.68
N HIS A 101 20.69 -40.76 11.99
CA HIS A 101 19.52 -40.15 12.62
C HIS A 101 18.77 -41.16 13.49
N LEU A 102 18.56 -42.40 12.99
CA LEU A 102 17.89 -43.46 13.74
C LEU A 102 18.69 -43.86 14.96
N LEU A 103 20.00 -44.05 14.82
CA LEU A 103 20.89 -44.39 15.92
C LEU A 103 20.87 -43.31 17.02
N THR A 104 20.94 -42.05 16.62
CA THR A 104 20.86 -40.92 17.57
C THR A 104 19.49 -40.86 18.26
N CYS A 105 18.42 -41.19 17.55
CA CYS A 105 17.09 -41.29 18.12
C CYS A 105 17.00 -42.40 19.18
N ILE A 106 17.46 -43.60 18.85
CA ILE A 106 17.46 -44.78 19.72
C ILE A 106 18.30 -44.50 20.97
N THR A 107 19.50 -43.95 20.81
CA THR A 107 20.38 -43.67 21.98
C THR A 107 19.78 -42.62 22.90
N ASN A 108 19.04 -41.63 22.41
CA ASN A 108 18.36 -40.65 23.26
C ASN A 108 17.13 -41.25 23.98
N ILE A 109 16.38 -42.16 23.32
CA ILE A 109 15.25 -42.87 23.95
C ILE A 109 15.73 -43.79 25.10
N PHE A 110 16.83 -44.47 24.90
CA PHE A 110 17.37 -45.44 25.90
C PHE A 110 18.39 -44.84 26.88
N GLY A 111 18.48 -43.50 26.97
CA GLY A 111 19.25 -42.82 28.00
C GLY A 111 20.74 -42.62 27.70
N GLY A 112 21.11 -42.48 26.43
CA GLY A 112 22.42 -41.99 25.97
C GLY A 112 23.65 -42.67 26.59
N LYS A 113 24.27 -42.01 27.53
CA LYS A 113 25.46 -42.54 28.26
C LYS A 113 25.25 -43.88 28.95
N ALA A 114 24.06 -44.16 29.42
CA ALA A 114 23.75 -45.42 30.10
C ALA A 114 23.76 -46.65 29.18
N ALA A 115 23.68 -46.46 27.89
CA ALA A 115 23.71 -47.50 26.86
C ALA A 115 25.13 -47.87 26.38
N GLY A 116 26.19 -47.30 26.99
CA GLY A 116 27.58 -47.64 26.66
C GLY A 116 28.13 -47.07 25.36
N PHE A 117 27.37 -46.17 24.70
CA PHE A 117 27.84 -45.50 23.49
C PHE A 117 28.83 -44.39 23.82
N LYS A 118 29.87 -44.24 23.01
CA LYS A 118 30.76 -43.10 23.06
C LYS A 118 30.13 -41.93 22.26
N GLY A 119 30.09 -40.73 22.82
CA GLY A 119 29.52 -39.57 22.17
C GLY A 119 29.55 -38.32 23.04
N THR A 120 28.94 -37.27 22.57
CA THR A 120 28.89 -35.94 23.21
C THR A 120 27.48 -35.67 23.73
N THR A 121 27.34 -35.34 25.01
CA THR A 121 26.09 -34.79 25.57
C THR A 121 26.07 -33.30 25.37
N LEU A 122 25.06 -32.80 24.66
CA LEU A 122 24.88 -31.37 24.39
C LEU A 122 24.20 -30.67 25.59
N LYS A 123 24.29 -29.32 25.63
CA LYS A 123 23.67 -28.53 26.70
C LYS A 123 22.14 -28.71 26.81
N CYS A 124 21.47 -29.06 25.72
CA CYS A 124 20.03 -29.36 25.66
C CYS A 124 19.69 -30.76 26.23
N GLY A 125 20.69 -31.53 26.68
CA GLY A 125 20.51 -32.89 27.21
C GLY A 125 20.56 -34.00 26.15
N HIS A 126 20.51 -33.68 24.84
CA HIS A 126 20.64 -34.70 23.81
C HIS A 126 22.04 -35.25 23.70
N PHE A 127 22.12 -36.55 23.53
CA PHE A 127 23.36 -37.29 23.33
C PHE A 127 23.57 -37.58 21.84
N ILE A 128 24.72 -37.20 21.31
CA ILE A 128 25.10 -37.42 19.92
C ILE A 128 26.20 -38.47 19.87
N PRO A 129 25.94 -39.68 19.34
CA PRO A 129 26.96 -40.73 19.21
C PRO A 129 28.10 -40.23 18.27
N ASN A 130 29.34 -40.64 18.60
CA ASN A 130 30.48 -40.31 17.77
C ASN A 130 30.32 -40.88 16.36
N GLY A 131 30.63 -40.05 15.35
CA GLY A 131 30.59 -40.44 13.94
C GLY A 131 29.20 -40.36 13.29
N THR A 132 28.14 -39.94 14.01
CA THR A 132 26.80 -39.76 13.42
C THR A 132 26.63 -38.40 12.84
N PHE A 133 27.01 -37.33 13.56
CA PHE A 133 26.88 -35.94 13.10
C PHE A 133 28.21 -35.20 13.19
N PRO A 134 28.67 -34.50 12.15
CA PRO A 134 29.85 -33.62 12.19
C PRO A 134 29.48 -32.32 12.93
N LEU A 135 29.54 -32.37 14.29
CA LEU A 135 29.08 -31.28 15.15
C LEU A 135 29.80 -29.95 14.90
N GLU A 136 30.99 -29.95 14.32
CA GLU A 136 31.74 -28.75 13.89
C GLU A 136 31.02 -27.97 12.77
N ARG A 137 30.15 -28.66 12.03
CA ARG A 137 29.33 -28.06 10.97
C ARG A 137 27.96 -27.55 11.45
N TYR A 138 27.67 -27.75 12.73
CA TYR A 138 26.41 -27.31 13.33
C TYR A 138 26.60 -26.08 14.21
N ASN A 139 25.58 -25.20 14.22
CA ASN A 139 25.46 -24.06 15.14
C ASN A 139 24.52 -24.38 16.32
N GLY A 140 23.97 -25.58 16.37
CA GLY A 140 23.05 -26.03 17.42
C GLY A 140 22.88 -27.54 17.41
N CYS A 141 22.04 -28.06 18.28
CA CYS A 141 21.74 -29.47 18.36
C CYS A 141 21.06 -29.97 17.07
N PRO A 142 21.64 -30.91 16.32
CA PRO A 142 21.03 -31.44 15.10
C PRO A 142 19.71 -32.17 15.35
N PHE A 143 19.38 -32.47 16.60
CA PHE A 143 18.19 -33.22 16.98
C PHE A 143 17.00 -32.30 17.37
N CYS A 144 17.22 -31.26 18.16
CA CYS A 144 16.17 -30.34 18.62
C CYS A 144 16.40 -28.88 18.19
N GLY A 145 17.48 -28.58 17.48
CA GLY A 145 17.77 -27.20 16.99
C GLY A 145 18.28 -26.24 18.08
N THR A 146 18.41 -26.68 19.36
CA THR A 146 18.90 -25.81 20.43
C THR A 146 20.29 -25.27 20.09
N PRO A 147 20.52 -23.96 20.02
CA PRO A 147 21.80 -23.38 19.65
C PRO A 147 22.93 -23.77 20.61
N PHE A 148 24.13 -23.99 20.08
CA PHE A 148 25.31 -24.30 20.92
C PHE A 148 25.79 -23.08 21.69
N GLU A 149 25.71 -21.91 21.08
CA GLU A 149 25.97 -20.64 21.72
C GLU A 149 24.63 -19.96 21.92
N THR A 150 24.20 -19.79 23.13
CA THR A 150 23.24 -18.79 23.51
C THR A 150 23.96 -17.43 23.35
N ALA A 151 24.05 -16.92 22.13
CA ALA A 151 24.23 -15.49 22.01
C ALA A 151 23.10 -14.84 22.82
N ASP A 152 23.36 -13.70 23.43
CA ASP A 152 22.39 -12.91 24.16
C ASP A 152 21.10 -12.82 23.38
N PHE A 153 20.17 -13.72 23.62
CA PHE A 153 18.86 -13.70 22.97
C PHE A 153 18.09 -12.51 23.51
N VAL A 154 17.62 -11.70 22.61
CA VAL A 154 16.47 -10.85 22.90
C VAL A 154 15.31 -11.79 23.15
N TYR A 155 14.76 -11.80 24.35
CA TYR A 155 13.59 -12.60 24.67
C TYR A 155 12.43 -12.15 23.78
N LYS A 156 11.90 -13.04 22.97
CA LYS A 156 10.81 -12.77 22.05
C LYS A 156 9.46 -13.01 22.73
N GLY A 157 8.45 -12.26 22.29
CA GLY A 157 7.09 -12.38 22.79
C GLY A 157 6.86 -11.83 24.19
N GLN A 158 7.78 -11.02 24.72
CA GLN A 158 7.62 -10.38 26.03
C GLN A 158 6.85 -9.05 25.97
N GLY A 159 6.71 -8.47 24.78
CA GLY A 159 5.99 -7.22 24.59
C GLY A 159 4.47 -7.42 24.58
N SER A 160 3.76 -6.30 24.63
CA SER A 160 2.30 -6.21 24.64
C SER A 160 1.73 -5.62 23.33
N LYS A 161 2.58 -5.28 22.38
CA LYS A 161 2.16 -4.67 21.08
C LYS A 161 1.79 -5.75 20.07
N LEU A 162 0.79 -6.58 20.43
CA LEU A 162 0.33 -7.67 19.61
C LEU A 162 -0.77 -7.22 18.68
N LYS A 163 -0.69 -7.65 17.41
CA LYS A 163 -1.73 -7.46 16.40
C LYS A 163 -2.59 -8.69 16.33
N GLU A 164 -3.90 -8.55 16.52
CA GLU A 164 -4.82 -9.68 16.49
C GLU A 164 -5.04 -10.19 15.06
N LEU A 165 -4.85 -11.49 14.86
CA LEU A 165 -5.18 -12.20 13.63
C LEU A 165 -6.59 -12.79 13.72
N ARG A 166 -7.41 -12.52 12.72
CA ARG A 166 -8.78 -13.04 12.58
C ARG A 166 -8.80 -14.30 11.72
N LEU A 167 -9.91 -15.05 11.77
CA LEU A 167 -10.15 -16.14 10.84
C LEU A 167 -10.64 -15.61 9.49
N PHE A 168 -10.00 -16.06 8.40
CA PHE A 168 -10.54 -15.95 7.03
C PHE A 168 -10.82 -17.33 6.47
N THR A 169 -12.00 -17.51 5.93
CA THR A 169 -12.46 -18.68 5.17
C THR A 169 -12.50 -18.36 3.68
N ASP A 170 -12.88 -19.32 2.84
CA ASP A 170 -13.08 -19.09 1.40
C ASP A 170 -14.11 -17.99 1.14
N ALA A 171 -15.17 -17.93 1.95
CA ALA A 171 -16.19 -16.88 1.84
C ALA A 171 -15.62 -15.47 2.08
N ASP A 172 -14.74 -15.31 3.08
CA ASP A 172 -14.11 -14.03 3.39
C ASP A 172 -13.17 -13.59 2.27
N ILE A 173 -12.38 -14.52 1.73
CA ILE A 173 -11.50 -14.25 0.60
C ILE A 173 -12.30 -13.84 -0.64
N ARG A 174 -13.45 -14.49 -0.91
CA ARG A 174 -14.34 -14.10 -2.01
C ARG A 174 -14.94 -12.72 -1.78
N ASN A 175 -15.29 -12.38 -0.55
CA ASN A 175 -15.75 -11.03 -0.20
C ASN A 175 -14.66 -9.99 -0.45
N VAL A 176 -13.42 -10.25 -0.04
CA VAL A 176 -12.25 -9.40 -0.38
C VAL A 176 -12.10 -9.25 -1.90
N PHE A 177 -12.22 -10.34 -2.64
CA PHE A 177 -12.11 -10.31 -4.10
C PHE A 177 -13.22 -9.44 -4.73
N ALA A 178 -14.47 -9.61 -4.30
CA ALA A 178 -15.59 -8.80 -4.76
C ALA A 178 -15.41 -7.31 -4.38
N SER A 179 -14.96 -7.03 -3.17
CA SER A 179 -14.68 -5.66 -2.70
C SER A 179 -13.58 -4.98 -3.52
N LEU A 180 -12.48 -5.67 -3.81
CA LEU A 180 -11.40 -5.14 -4.65
C LEU A 180 -11.87 -4.87 -6.09
N LEU A 181 -12.71 -5.73 -6.65
CA LEU A 181 -13.26 -5.54 -8.00
C LEU A 181 -14.23 -4.37 -8.07
N SER A 182 -15.13 -4.24 -7.08
CA SER A 182 -16.17 -3.22 -7.02
C SER A 182 -15.70 -1.88 -6.44
N SER A 183 -14.45 -1.81 -5.96
CA SER A 183 -13.91 -0.61 -5.32
C SER A 183 -14.18 0.64 -6.14
N ALA A 184 -14.82 1.63 -5.51
CA ALA A 184 -15.04 2.96 -6.09
C ALA A 184 -13.81 3.87 -5.94
N THR A 185 -12.73 3.39 -5.30
CA THR A 185 -11.45 4.07 -5.18
C THR A 185 -10.38 3.34 -5.98
N PRO A 186 -9.37 4.03 -6.54
CA PRO A 186 -8.23 3.36 -7.14
C PRO A 186 -7.49 2.51 -6.11
N LEU A 187 -7.20 1.27 -6.44
CA LEU A 187 -6.45 0.36 -5.59
C LEU A 187 -5.02 0.87 -5.38
N ASP A 188 -4.49 0.71 -4.18
CA ASP A 188 -3.07 0.91 -3.91
C ASP A 188 -2.24 -0.27 -4.46
N ALA A 189 -0.92 -0.23 -4.27
CA ALA A 189 -0.03 -1.27 -4.78
C ALA A 189 -0.31 -2.63 -4.13
N THR A 190 -0.55 -2.68 -2.82
CA THR A 190 -0.86 -3.91 -2.06
C THR A 190 -2.19 -4.51 -2.47
N GLN A 191 -3.23 -3.67 -2.58
CA GLN A 191 -4.56 -4.10 -3.05
C GLN A 191 -4.51 -4.60 -4.51
N SER A 192 -3.74 -3.92 -5.37
CA SER A 192 -3.54 -4.35 -6.76
C SER A 192 -2.82 -5.68 -6.86
N ASP A 193 -1.83 -5.95 -6.00
CA ASP A 193 -1.13 -7.22 -5.93
C ASP A 193 -2.03 -8.33 -5.38
N SER A 194 -2.83 -8.04 -4.36
CA SER A 194 -3.85 -8.96 -3.84
C SER A 194 -4.87 -9.33 -4.91
N LEU A 195 -5.37 -8.34 -5.67
CA LEU A 195 -6.31 -8.60 -6.77
C LEU A 195 -5.70 -9.49 -7.86
N LYS A 196 -4.44 -9.28 -8.25
CA LYS A 196 -3.73 -10.16 -9.20
C LYS A 196 -3.63 -11.59 -8.67
N SER A 197 -3.28 -11.74 -7.40
CA SER A 197 -3.17 -13.03 -6.73
C SER A 197 -4.52 -13.77 -6.74
N LEU A 198 -5.61 -13.07 -6.43
CA LEU A 198 -6.96 -13.63 -6.40
C LEU A 198 -7.48 -13.98 -7.81
N LEU A 199 -7.20 -13.16 -8.82
CA LEU A 199 -7.50 -13.47 -10.22
C LEU A 199 -6.77 -14.73 -10.74
N GLY A 200 -5.66 -15.11 -10.11
CA GLY A 200 -4.95 -16.36 -10.37
C GLY A 200 -5.56 -17.58 -9.68
N GLN A 201 -6.34 -17.39 -8.62
CA GLN A 201 -6.95 -18.46 -7.81
C GLN A 201 -8.43 -18.69 -8.13
N TYR A 202 -9.16 -17.60 -8.44
CA TYR A 202 -10.61 -17.63 -8.64
C TYR A 202 -10.99 -17.18 -10.06
N PRO A 203 -12.05 -17.74 -10.63
CA PRO A 203 -12.63 -17.17 -11.85
C PRO A 203 -13.23 -15.79 -11.53
N LEU A 204 -13.23 -14.92 -12.53
CA LEU A 204 -13.89 -13.62 -12.41
C LEU A 204 -15.40 -13.81 -12.19
N PRO A 205 -16.02 -13.18 -11.17
CA PRO A 205 -17.46 -13.22 -10.97
C PRO A 205 -18.21 -12.69 -12.20
N THR A 206 -19.31 -13.35 -12.57
CA THR A 206 -20.11 -12.98 -13.76
C THR A 206 -20.81 -11.62 -13.60
N ASP A 207 -21.05 -11.21 -12.37
CA ASP A 207 -21.68 -9.96 -11.95
C ASP A 207 -20.67 -8.88 -11.53
N ALA A 208 -19.38 -9.10 -11.79
CA ALA A 208 -18.33 -8.17 -11.40
C ALA A 208 -18.57 -6.76 -11.98
N ASN A 209 -18.85 -5.81 -11.10
CA ASN A 209 -19.04 -4.41 -11.45
C ASN A 209 -17.75 -3.62 -11.19
N ILE A 210 -16.98 -3.36 -12.24
CA ILE A 210 -15.70 -2.64 -12.16
C ILE A 210 -15.89 -1.21 -12.63
N SER A 211 -15.95 -0.27 -11.67
CA SER A 211 -16.13 1.15 -11.96
C SER A 211 -14.81 1.89 -12.25
N MET A 212 -13.72 1.46 -11.60
CA MET A 212 -12.42 2.11 -11.70
C MET A 212 -11.62 1.66 -12.93
N LYS A 213 -11.11 2.64 -13.69
CA LYS A 213 -10.34 2.37 -14.92
C LYS A 213 -9.04 1.62 -14.65
N GLU A 214 -8.42 1.90 -13.51
CA GLU A 214 -7.22 1.24 -13.04
C GLU A 214 -7.47 -0.25 -12.85
N THR A 215 -8.49 -0.58 -12.08
CA THR A 215 -8.92 -1.97 -11.83
C THR A 215 -9.31 -2.67 -13.13
N ALA A 216 -10.08 -2.01 -14.00
CA ALA A 216 -10.45 -2.55 -15.31
C ALA A 216 -9.23 -2.89 -16.19
N MET A 217 -8.18 -2.04 -16.19
CA MET A 217 -6.96 -2.31 -16.96
C MET A 217 -6.17 -3.50 -16.38
N LEU A 218 -6.10 -3.59 -15.06
CA LEU A 218 -5.45 -4.71 -14.37
C LEU A 218 -6.16 -6.05 -14.70
N VAL A 219 -7.47 -6.09 -14.53
CA VAL A 219 -8.30 -7.27 -14.84
C VAL A 219 -8.19 -7.63 -16.32
N THR A 220 -8.32 -6.65 -17.22
CA THR A 220 -8.18 -6.86 -18.68
C THR A 220 -6.83 -7.50 -19.01
N LYS A 221 -5.73 -6.99 -18.42
CA LYS A 221 -4.39 -7.53 -18.66
C LYS A 221 -4.29 -8.98 -18.19
N THR A 222 -4.74 -9.25 -16.96
CA THR A 222 -4.70 -10.61 -16.39
C THR A 222 -5.52 -11.60 -17.22
N LEU A 223 -6.74 -11.23 -17.65
CA LEU A 223 -7.56 -12.08 -18.52
C LEU A 223 -6.91 -12.34 -19.88
N VAL A 224 -6.28 -11.33 -20.47
CA VAL A 224 -5.55 -11.50 -21.75
C VAL A 224 -4.36 -12.43 -21.59
N GLU A 225 -3.61 -12.33 -20.51
CA GLU A 225 -2.50 -13.22 -20.17
C GLU A 225 -2.97 -14.67 -19.95
N GLN A 226 -4.16 -14.85 -19.39
CA GLN A 226 -4.82 -16.16 -19.24
C GLN A 226 -5.46 -16.69 -20.55
N GLY A 227 -5.37 -15.95 -21.66
CA GLY A 227 -5.98 -16.33 -22.94
C GLY A 227 -7.48 -16.00 -23.07
N LYS A 228 -8.10 -15.34 -22.10
CA LYS A 228 -9.52 -14.98 -22.02
C LYS A 228 -9.81 -13.58 -22.58
N ALA A 229 -9.29 -13.28 -23.75
CA ALA A 229 -9.38 -11.96 -24.37
C ALA A 229 -10.82 -11.53 -24.71
N ASP A 230 -11.73 -12.47 -24.94
CA ASP A 230 -13.15 -12.18 -25.23
C ASP A 230 -13.87 -11.72 -23.94
N GLU A 231 -13.60 -12.34 -22.78
CA GLU A 231 -14.10 -11.89 -21.47
C GLU A 231 -13.56 -10.49 -21.14
N ALA A 232 -12.29 -10.23 -21.44
CA ALA A 232 -11.65 -8.93 -21.21
C ALA A 232 -12.33 -7.77 -21.96
N SER A 233 -12.99 -8.04 -23.09
CA SER A 233 -13.68 -7.02 -23.90
C SER A 233 -14.81 -6.31 -23.15
N ALA A 234 -15.43 -6.97 -22.18
CA ALA A 234 -16.51 -6.43 -21.36
C ALA A 234 -16.10 -5.18 -20.57
N PHE A 235 -14.80 -5.01 -20.27
CA PHE A 235 -14.24 -3.88 -19.51
C PHE A 235 -13.75 -2.74 -20.40
N LEU A 236 -13.73 -2.91 -21.71
CA LEU A 236 -13.25 -1.96 -22.72
C LEU A 236 -14.45 -1.30 -23.43
N LYS A 237 -15.11 -0.37 -22.73
CA LYS A 237 -16.38 0.24 -23.20
C LYS A 237 -16.19 1.36 -24.20
N THR A 238 -14.98 1.91 -24.32
CA THR A 238 -14.68 3.04 -25.21
C THR A 238 -13.35 2.86 -25.94
N PRO A 239 -13.14 3.52 -27.09
CA PRO A 239 -11.82 3.55 -27.74
C PRO A 239 -10.70 4.03 -26.80
N ALA A 240 -10.99 5.00 -25.95
CA ALA A 240 -10.01 5.49 -24.96
C ALA A 240 -9.60 4.39 -23.94
N ASP A 241 -10.49 3.46 -23.61
CA ASP A 241 -10.15 2.32 -22.74
C ASP A 241 -9.22 1.34 -23.45
N ILE A 242 -9.47 1.06 -24.74
CA ILE A 242 -8.58 0.22 -25.54
C ILE A 242 -7.20 0.86 -25.69
N LEU A 243 -7.14 2.17 -25.96
CA LEU A 243 -5.87 2.90 -26.05
C LEU A 243 -5.12 2.89 -24.71
N ARG A 244 -5.86 3.07 -23.61
CA ARG A 244 -5.31 3.00 -22.25
C ARG A 244 -4.77 1.61 -21.92
N TYR A 245 -5.49 0.55 -22.29
CA TYR A 245 -5.02 -0.82 -22.12
C TYR A 245 -3.72 -1.08 -22.89
N LEU A 246 -3.66 -0.73 -24.17
CA LEU A 246 -2.45 -0.89 -25.00
C LEU A 246 -1.25 -0.11 -24.45
N TRP A 247 -1.52 1.03 -23.82
CA TRP A 247 -0.50 1.80 -23.12
C TRP A 247 -0.07 1.15 -21.81
N TYR A 248 -1.03 0.71 -21.01
CA TYR A 248 -0.81 0.03 -19.74
C TYR A 248 -0.05 -1.29 -19.91
N GLU A 249 -0.42 -2.09 -20.91
CA GLU A 249 0.26 -3.35 -21.24
C GLU A 249 1.77 -3.13 -21.48
N LYS A 250 2.14 -2.03 -22.15
CA LYS A 250 3.54 -1.70 -22.47
C LYS A 250 4.32 -1.00 -21.37
N THR A 251 3.66 -0.17 -20.59
CA THR A 251 4.33 0.79 -19.71
C THR A 251 4.02 0.59 -18.23
N GLY A 252 2.97 -0.13 -17.88
CA GLY A 252 2.43 -0.21 -16.52
C GLY A 252 1.68 1.06 -16.06
N HIS A 253 1.65 2.11 -16.88
CA HIS A 253 0.98 3.37 -16.53
C HIS A 253 -0.42 3.45 -17.12
N ILE A 254 -1.39 3.83 -16.30
CA ILE A 254 -2.78 4.06 -16.73
C ILE A 254 -2.91 5.35 -17.55
N GLN A 255 -2.16 6.37 -17.17
CA GLN A 255 -2.14 7.63 -17.90
C GLN A 255 -1.21 7.55 -19.10
N ILE A 256 -1.66 8.09 -20.22
CA ILE A 256 -0.86 8.17 -21.43
C ILE A 256 0.11 9.35 -21.30
N ILE A 257 1.35 9.02 -20.99
CA ILE A 257 2.47 9.96 -20.84
C ILE A 257 3.23 10.05 -22.17
N GLU A 258 3.85 11.17 -22.46
CA GLU A 258 4.68 11.30 -23.66
C GLU A 258 5.86 10.33 -23.66
N PRO A 259 6.09 9.59 -24.76
CA PRO A 259 7.18 8.57 -24.83
C PRO A 259 8.54 9.12 -24.43
N LYS A 260 8.88 10.34 -24.81
CA LYS A 260 10.17 10.96 -24.46
C LYS A 260 10.34 11.18 -22.97
N THR A 261 9.23 11.46 -22.24
CA THR A 261 9.24 11.62 -20.79
C THR A 261 9.53 10.28 -20.09
N LEU A 262 8.88 9.18 -20.52
CA LEU A 262 9.16 7.86 -19.96
C LEU A 262 10.58 7.39 -20.22
N VAL A 263 11.12 7.65 -21.41
CA VAL A 263 12.53 7.34 -21.74
C VAL A 263 13.50 8.14 -20.87
N ALA A 264 13.20 9.44 -20.64
CA ALA A 264 14.01 10.28 -19.77
C ALA A 264 13.94 9.80 -18.30
N HIS A 265 12.76 9.42 -17.82
CA HIS A 265 12.56 8.83 -16.50
C HIS A 265 13.33 7.51 -16.33
N ALA A 266 13.18 6.57 -17.27
CA ALA A 266 13.91 5.32 -17.23
C ALA A 266 15.43 5.53 -17.19
N ARG A 267 15.93 6.50 -17.95
CA ARG A 267 17.36 6.86 -17.93
C ARG A 267 17.78 7.41 -16.56
N LYS A 268 16.97 8.28 -15.95
CA LYS A 268 17.27 8.92 -14.67
C LYS A 268 17.23 7.90 -13.53
N MET A 269 16.22 7.04 -13.46
CA MET A 269 16.12 5.99 -12.44
C MET A 269 17.31 5.02 -12.46
N TYR A 270 17.78 4.64 -13.64
CA TYR A 270 18.94 3.73 -13.75
C TYR A 270 20.27 4.36 -13.41
N TYR A 271 20.41 5.66 -13.61
CA TYR A 271 21.62 6.39 -13.25
C TYR A 271 21.86 6.37 -11.74
N HIS A 272 20.79 6.36 -10.96
CA HIS A 272 20.86 6.33 -9.50
C HIS A 272 21.01 4.91 -8.91
N MET A 273 20.60 3.86 -9.61
CA MET A 273 20.56 2.50 -9.05
C MET A 273 21.88 1.73 -9.13
N TRP A 274 22.78 1.99 -10.08
CA TRP A 274 23.90 1.06 -10.34
C TRP A 274 25.22 1.71 -10.82
N GLY A 275 25.45 2.97 -10.61
CA GLY A 275 26.73 3.66 -10.77
C GLY A 275 27.28 3.87 -12.20
N PRO A 276 27.64 2.90 -13.03
CA PRO A 276 28.27 3.22 -14.31
C PRO A 276 27.30 3.70 -15.38
N LEU A 277 27.72 4.75 -16.07
CA LEU A 277 27.00 5.48 -17.14
C LEU A 277 26.35 4.62 -18.25
N ASP A 278 26.79 3.38 -18.44
CA ASP A 278 26.36 2.54 -19.55
C ASP A 278 24.98 1.88 -19.32
N LYS A 279 24.64 1.51 -18.10
CA LYS A 279 23.37 0.85 -17.79
C LYS A 279 22.15 1.79 -17.89
N GLY A 280 22.32 3.08 -17.61
CA GLY A 280 21.26 4.06 -17.83
C GLY A 280 20.90 4.27 -19.30
N LYS A 281 21.87 4.07 -20.21
CA LYS A 281 21.62 4.09 -21.66
C LYS A 281 20.81 2.85 -22.08
N ASP A 282 21.08 1.70 -21.47
CA ASP A 282 20.36 0.46 -21.77
C ASP A 282 18.91 0.52 -21.30
N ALA A 283 18.62 1.03 -20.10
CA ALA A 283 17.26 1.23 -19.64
C ALA A 283 16.45 2.19 -20.53
N ALA A 284 17.08 3.27 -20.99
CA ALA A 284 16.47 4.18 -21.97
C ALA A 284 16.21 3.49 -23.31
N LYS A 285 17.12 2.59 -23.75
CA LYS A 285 16.97 1.78 -24.96
C LYS A 285 15.85 0.76 -24.82
N ASP A 286 15.78 0.06 -23.68
CA ASP A 286 14.73 -0.90 -23.39
C ASP A 286 13.35 -0.25 -23.31
N MET A 287 13.27 0.94 -22.68
CA MET A 287 12.01 1.72 -22.68
C MET A 287 11.61 2.14 -24.09
N LYS A 288 12.56 2.57 -24.94
CA LYS A 288 12.28 2.87 -26.35
C LYS A 288 11.77 1.63 -27.11
N LEU A 289 12.35 0.47 -26.86
CA LEU A 289 11.89 -0.79 -27.46
C LEU A 289 10.47 -1.15 -27.01
N LYS A 290 10.16 -1.05 -25.71
CA LYS A 290 8.80 -1.26 -25.17
C LYS A 290 7.77 -0.31 -25.79
N LEU A 291 8.14 0.94 -26.02
CA LEU A 291 7.26 1.96 -26.59
C LEU A 291 7.09 1.85 -28.12
N MET A 292 7.85 0.99 -28.81
CA MET A 292 7.66 0.78 -30.23
C MET A 292 6.24 0.25 -30.54
N LEU A 293 5.60 0.89 -31.51
CA LEU A 293 4.26 0.48 -31.99
C LEU A 293 4.37 -0.74 -32.91
N LYS A 294 4.84 -1.86 -32.37
CA LYS A 294 4.88 -3.15 -33.04
C LYS A 294 3.90 -4.10 -32.35
N TYR A 295 3.02 -4.69 -33.12
CA TYR A 295 2.00 -5.62 -32.65
C TYR A 295 2.01 -6.86 -33.54
N ASP A 296 1.84 -8.04 -32.94
CA ASP A 296 1.67 -9.27 -33.67
C ASP A 296 0.26 -9.36 -34.28
N ARG A 297 0.05 -10.37 -35.13
CA ARG A 297 -1.20 -10.56 -35.81
C ARG A 297 -2.37 -10.88 -34.88
N LYS A 298 -2.08 -11.58 -33.75
CA LYS A 298 -3.07 -11.92 -32.72
C LYS A 298 -3.55 -10.65 -31.99
N ALA A 299 -2.64 -9.80 -31.59
CA ALA A 299 -2.97 -8.51 -30.97
C ALA A 299 -3.75 -7.59 -31.92
N CYS A 300 -3.34 -7.51 -33.20
CA CYS A 300 -4.06 -6.71 -34.21
C CYS A 300 -5.51 -7.16 -34.36
N LEU A 301 -5.75 -8.47 -34.53
CA LEU A 301 -7.08 -9.02 -34.64
C LEU A 301 -7.91 -8.83 -33.39
N ARG A 302 -7.31 -9.02 -32.20
CA ARG A 302 -7.95 -8.80 -30.90
C ARG A 302 -8.46 -7.38 -30.77
N VAL A 303 -7.60 -6.39 -31.06
CA VAL A 303 -8.00 -4.97 -30.98
C VAL A 303 -9.04 -4.60 -32.02
N ALA A 304 -8.96 -5.13 -33.25
CA ALA A 304 -9.98 -4.93 -34.26
C ALA A 304 -11.36 -5.47 -33.82
N LYS A 305 -11.41 -6.67 -33.21
CA LYS A 305 -12.63 -7.22 -32.60
C LYS A 305 -13.16 -6.33 -31.49
N TRP A 306 -12.29 -5.89 -30.57
CA TRP A 306 -12.68 -5.00 -29.48
C TRP A 306 -13.25 -3.68 -29.98
N MET A 307 -12.58 -3.03 -30.94
CA MET A 307 -13.08 -1.79 -31.56
C MET A 307 -14.43 -1.99 -32.23
N ASN A 308 -14.62 -3.13 -32.89
CA ASN A 308 -15.89 -3.45 -33.55
C ASN A 308 -17.03 -3.74 -32.56
N ALA A 309 -16.71 -4.23 -31.37
CA ALA A 309 -17.68 -4.58 -30.33
C ALA A 309 -18.03 -3.44 -29.36
N ILE A 310 -17.46 -2.26 -29.54
CA ILE A 310 -17.71 -1.13 -28.62
C ILE A 310 -19.19 -0.75 -28.62
N PRO A 311 -19.84 -0.64 -27.42
CA PRO A 311 -21.25 -0.31 -27.32
C PRO A 311 -21.49 1.22 -27.46
N MET A 312 -21.05 1.83 -28.54
CA MET A 312 -21.22 3.25 -28.83
C MET A 312 -21.43 3.46 -30.32
N THR A 313 -22.09 4.54 -30.70
CA THR A 313 -22.18 4.92 -32.11
C THR A 313 -20.81 5.30 -32.69
N ALA A 314 -20.62 5.15 -33.98
CA ALA A 314 -19.38 5.53 -34.66
C ALA A 314 -18.98 6.99 -34.42
N MET A 315 -19.96 7.89 -34.33
CA MET A 315 -19.77 9.32 -34.03
C MET A 315 -19.22 9.52 -32.61
N HIS A 316 -19.81 8.89 -31.62
CA HIS A 316 -19.33 8.98 -30.22
C HIS A 316 -17.96 8.30 -30.05
N ALA A 317 -17.71 7.22 -30.77
CA ALA A 317 -16.39 6.56 -30.76
C ALA A 317 -15.31 7.49 -31.34
N ALA A 318 -15.60 8.11 -32.50
CA ALA A 318 -14.68 9.07 -33.12
C ALA A 318 -14.45 10.32 -32.27
N GLU A 319 -15.49 10.85 -31.60
CA GLU A 319 -15.37 11.92 -30.62
C GLU A 319 -14.44 11.50 -29.45
N ASN A 320 -14.62 10.28 -28.94
CA ASN A 320 -13.81 9.75 -27.85
C ASN A 320 -12.32 9.60 -28.21
N MET A 321 -12.03 9.33 -29.50
CA MET A 321 -10.65 9.24 -30.02
C MET A 321 -9.99 10.62 -30.22
N ASN A 322 -10.77 11.67 -30.35
CA ASN A 322 -10.31 12.99 -30.74
C ASN A 322 -9.24 13.60 -29.82
N PRO A 323 -9.32 13.56 -28.46
CA PRO A 323 -8.31 14.13 -27.58
C PRO A 323 -6.90 13.56 -27.78
N LYS A 324 -6.78 12.37 -28.33
CA LYS A 324 -5.51 11.69 -28.67
C LYS A 324 -5.43 11.35 -30.16
N ARG A 325 -6.00 12.18 -31.01
CA ARG A 325 -6.11 11.94 -32.46
C ARG A 325 -4.79 11.54 -33.12
N GLY A 326 -3.71 12.29 -32.86
CA GLY A 326 -2.40 11.98 -33.45
C GLY A 326 -1.84 10.61 -33.01
N MET A 327 -2.14 10.17 -31.81
CA MET A 327 -1.80 8.84 -31.34
C MET A 327 -2.66 7.77 -32.02
N TRP A 328 -3.96 8.00 -32.13
CA TRP A 328 -4.87 7.09 -32.82
C TRP A 328 -4.50 6.86 -34.28
N VAL A 329 -4.12 7.90 -35.02
CA VAL A 329 -3.64 7.76 -36.40
C VAL A 329 -2.44 6.78 -36.48
N ARG A 330 -1.51 6.86 -35.53
CA ARG A 330 -0.36 5.94 -35.45
C ARG A 330 -0.79 4.53 -35.05
N MET A 331 -1.70 4.41 -34.08
CA MET A 331 -2.20 3.12 -33.59
C MET A 331 -3.02 2.39 -34.66
N ILE A 332 -3.90 3.07 -35.37
CA ILE A 332 -4.69 2.51 -36.48
C ILE A 332 -3.76 1.87 -37.54
N ARG A 333 -2.65 2.55 -37.89
CA ARG A 333 -1.65 2.03 -38.83
C ARG A 333 -0.88 0.86 -38.26
N ALA A 334 -0.38 0.97 -37.01
CA ALA A 334 0.42 -0.08 -36.35
C ALA A 334 -0.39 -1.37 -36.12
N LEU A 335 -1.67 -1.24 -35.80
CA LEU A 335 -2.61 -2.34 -35.58
C LEU A 335 -3.31 -2.81 -36.87
N ARG A 336 -3.02 -2.16 -38.01
CA ARG A 336 -3.62 -2.49 -39.33
C ARG A 336 -5.15 -2.45 -39.31
N LEU A 337 -5.78 -1.61 -38.53
CA LEU A 337 -7.24 -1.60 -38.35
C LEU A 337 -7.97 -1.32 -39.63
N GLY A 338 -7.43 -0.55 -40.59
CA GLY A 338 -7.98 -0.35 -41.93
C GLY A 338 -7.99 -1.59 -42.83
N GLU A 339 -7.12 -2.59 -42.55
CA GLU A 339 -7.17 -3.89 -43.26
C GLU A 339 -8.28 -4.77 -42.66
N TYR A 340 -8.41 -4.75 -41.32
CA TYR A 340 -9.45 -5.53 -40.66
C TYR A 340 -10.85 -4.97 -40.88
N SER A 341 -11.02 -3.66 -40.96
CA SER A 341 -12.33 -3.03 -41.24
C SER A 341 -12.97 -3.41 -42.55
N ARG A 342 -12.19 -3.94 -43.51
CA ARG A 342 -12.70 -4.42 -44.82
C ARG A 342 -13.21 -5.88 -44.73
N LYS A 343 -13.06 -6.54 -43.59
CA LYS A 343 -13.51 -7.93 -43.46
C LYS A 343 -14.98 -7.98 -43.06
N LYS A 344 -15.68 -9.01 -43.53
CA LYS A 344 -17.06 -9.30 -43.16
C LYS A 344 -17.17 -9.43 -41.62
N GLY A 345 -18.15 -8.79 -41.00
CA GLY A 345 -18.37 -8.76 -39.56
C GLY A 345 -17.58 -7.67 -38.80
N MET A 346 -16.96 -6.72 -39.55
CA MET A 346 -16.22 -5.58 -38.98
C MET A 346 -16.79 -4.24 -39.43
N GLU A 347 -18.10 -4.21 -39.73
CA GLU A 347 -18.79 -3.06 -40.30
C GLU A 347 -18.75 -1.87 -39.33
N HIS A 348 -18.96 -2.12 -38.04
CA HIS A 348 -18.90 -1.05 -37.04
C HIS A 348 -17.50 -0.41 -36.93
N LEU A 349 -16.44 -1.22 -36.99
CA LEU A 349 -15.07 -0.70 -37.06
C LEU A 349 -14.87 0.17 -38.32
N ALA A 350 -15.43 -0.22 -39.45
CA ALA A 350 -15.35 0.54 -40.71
C ALA A 350 -16.01 1.90 -40.55
N ASP A 351 -17.22 1.93 -39.96
CA ASP A 351 -17.96 3.17 -39.70
C ASP A 351 -17.20 4.09 -38.74
N ILE A 352 -16.62 3.55 -37.66
CA ILE A 352 -15.80 4.33 -36.71
C ILE A 352 -14.61 4.99 -37.44
N LEU A 353 -13.89 4.24 -38.28
CA LEU A 353 -12.73 4.78 -38.99
C LEU A 353 -13.13 5.82 -40.03
N ASP A 354 -14.25 5.62 -40.71
CA ASP A 354 -14.77 6.57 -41.70
C ASP A 354 -15.12 7.91 -41.06
N VAL A 355 -15.95 7.89 -40.02
CA VAL A 355 -16.33 9.08 -39.24
C VAL A 355 -15.10 9.76 -38.62
N PHE A 356 -14.15 8.97 -38.08
CA PHE A 356 -12.94 9.49 -37.48
C PHE A 356 -12.07 10.25 -38.49
N TYR A 357 -11.87 9.72 -39.70
CA TYR A 357 -11.04 10.36 -40.73
C TYR A 357 -11.73 11.56 -41.40
N LYS A 358 -13.02 11.45 -41.64
CA LYS A 358 -13.83 12.56 -42.21
C LYS A 358 -14.07 13.71 -41.21
N GLN A 359 -13.89 13.44 -39.90
CA GLN A 359 -14.13 14.42 -38.82
C GLN A 359 -15.61 14.91 -38.75
N GLU A 360 -16.54 14.02 -39.07
CA GLU A 360 -17.98 14.33 -39.06
C GLU A 360 -18.56 14.14 -37.65
N TYR A 361 -18.02 14.88 -36.67
CA TYR A 361 -18.49 14.86 -35.28
C TYR A 361 -18.18 16.19 -34.56
N SER A 362 -19.03 16.54 -33.59
CA SER A 362 -18.79 17.66 -32.67
C SER A 362 -18.24 17.12 -31.35
N THR A 363 -17.24 17.81 -30.78
CA THR A 363 -16.69 17.41 -29.49
C THR A 363 -17.50 18.04 -28.35
N TRP A 364 -17.71 17.24 -27.29
CA TRP A 364 -18.35 17.73 -26.06
C TRP A 364 -17.60 18.94 -25.48
N GLN A 365 -16.25 18.91 -25.47
CA GLN A 365 -15.44 20.02 -25.00
C GLN A 365 -15.71 21.29 -25.83
N GLY A 366 -15.79 21.18 -27.17
CA GLY A 366 -16.10 22.30 -28.03
C GLY A 366 -17.49 22.87 -27.76
N ARG A 367 -18.49 22.04 -27.47
CA ARG A 367 -19.83 22.50 -27.08
C ARG A 367 -19.80 23.24 -25.73
N VAL A 368 -19.07 22.74 -24.74
CA VAL A 368 -18.89 23.39 -23.42
C VAL A 368 -18.17 24.73 -23.58
N ASP A 369 -17.06 24.75 -24.33
CA ASP A 369 -16.27 25.97 -24.53
C ASP A 369 -17.05 27.04 -25.27
N LYS A 370 -17.87 26.64 -26.26
CA LYS A 370 -18.80 27.55 -26.95
C LYS A 370 -19.82 28.12 -25.97
N ALA A 371 -20.52 27.31 -25.20
CA ALA A 371 -21.48 27.77 -24.20
C ALA A 371 -20.85 28.71 -23.16
N ARG A 372 -19.63 28.38 -22.72
CA ARG A 372 -18.84 29.28 -21.87
C ARG A 372 -18.51 30.61 -22.52
N SER A 373 -18.07 30.61 -23.78
CA SER A 373 -17.74 31.85 -24.50
C SER A 373 -18.96 32.75 -24.72
N GLU A 374 -20.12 32.13 -24.90
CA GLU A 374 -21.42 32.80 -24.98
C GLU A 374 -21.96 33.24 -23.61
N ASN A 375 -21.26 32.92 -22.52
CA ASN A 375 -21.66 33.14 -21.13
C ASN A 375 -23.02 32.53 -20.76
N ASP A 376 -23.41 31.44 -21.44
CA ASP A 376 -24.65 30.71 -21.19
C ASP A 376 -24.43 29.73 -20.05
N ALA A 377 -24.77 30.17 -18.82
CA ALA A 377 -24.60 29.34 -17.60
C ALA A 377 -25.43 28.09 -17.66
N ASN A 378 -26.71 28.17 -18.08
CA ASN A 378 -27.63 27.03 -18.05
C ASN A 378 -27.15 25.94 -19.01
N LYS A 379 -26.82 26.28 -20.24
CA LYS A 379 -26.31 25.34 -21.23
C LYS A 379 -24.96 24.76 -20.83
N THR A 380 -24.08 25.55 -20.22
CA THR A 380 -22.79 25.08 -19.72
C THR A 380 -22.99 24.01 -18.61
N LEU A 381 -23.85 24.29 -17.64
CA LEU A 381 -24.12 23.38 -16.54
C LEU A 381 -24.77 22.09 -17.01
N GLU A 382 -25.75 22.16 -17.93
CA GLU A 382 -26.35 20.95 -18.52
C GLU A 382 -25.31 20.07 -19.25
N LEU A 383 -24.45 20.69 -20.05
CA LEU A 383 -23.36 19.96 -20.71
C LEU A 383 -22.38 19.34 -19.71
N LEU A 384 -22.06 20.05 -18.61
CA LEU A 384 -21.17 19.54 -17.57
C LEU A 384 -21.77 18.33 -16.83
N LYS A 385 -23.08 18.28 -16.61
CA LYS A 385 -23.78 17.12 -16.00
C LYS A 385 -23.66 15.85 -16.86
N GLU A 386 -23.48 15.96 -18.17
CA GLU A 386 -23.22 14.79 -19.04
C GLU A 386 -21.94 14.03 -18.63
N ARG A 387 -20.95 14.76 -18.07
CA ARG A 387 -19.64 14.18 -17.66
C ARG A 387 -19.24 14.59 -16.24
N PRO A 388 -19.87 13.99 -15.19
CA PRO A 388 -19.69 14.38 -13.79
C PRO A 388 -18.25 14.49 -13.33
N GLY A 389 -17.39 13.55 -13.74
CA GLY A 389 -15.96 13.58 -13.39
C GLY A 389 -15.18 14.77 -13.95
N LEU A 390 -15.58 15.31 -15.11
CA LEU A 390 -15.03 16.54 -15.66
C LEU A 390 -15.66 17.77 -15.00
N PHE A 391 -16.95 17.69 -14.67
CA PHE A 391 -17.63 18.73 -13.89
C PHE A 391 -16.93 18.92 -12.53
N ALA A 392 -16.67 17.85 -11.78
CA ALA A 392 -15.94 17.88 -10.52
C ALA A 392 -14.59 18.62 -10.65
N ARG A 393 -13.82 18.32 -11.69
CA ARG A 393 -12.49 18.95 -11.91
C ARG A 393 -12.55 20.43 -12.24
N CYS A 394 -13.66 20.94 -12.74
CA CYS A 394 -13.84 22.37 -13.04
C CYS A 394 -14.88 23.06 -12.16
N LEU A 395 -15.37 22.38 -11.10
CA LEU A 395 -16.43 22.88 -10.22
C LEU A 395 -16.11 24.26 -9.66
N PHE A 396 -14.98 24.41 -9.01
CA PHE A 396 -14.58 25.67 -8.36
C PHE A 396 -14.48 26.85 -9.33
N ALA A 397 -13.85 26.62 -10.49
CA ALA A 397 -13.80 27.64 -11.54
C ALA A 397 -15.19 27.97 -12.12
N THR A 398 -16.09 26.99 -12.15
CA THR A 398 -17.47 27.15 -12.60
C THR A 398 -18.28 27.97 -11.58
N MET A 399 -18.07 27.72 -10.28
CA MET A 399 -18.65 28.51 -9.17
C MET A 399 -18.24 30.01 -9.28
N LEU A 400 -16.94 30.23 -9.44
CA LEU A 400 -16.44 31.63 -9.58
C LEU A 400 -16.95 32.35 -10.84
N ARG A 401 -17.28 31.62 -11.91
CA ARG A 401 -17.72 32.20 -13.17
C ARG A 401 -19.21 32.43 -13.21
N PHE A 402 -20.01 31.47 -12.76
CA PHE A 402 -21.48 31.49 -12.96
C PHE A 402 -22.27 31.63 -11.66
N GLY A 403 -21.56 31.75 -10.51
CA GLY A 403 -22.14 31.80 -9.16
C GLY A 403 -22.15 30.43 -8.49
N SER A 404 -21.90 30.43 -7.16
CA SER A 404 -21.82 29.23 -6.35
C SER A 404 -23.11 28.45 -6.33
N ASP A 405 -24.25 29.10 -6.07
CA ASP A 405 -25.54 28.43 -5.87
C ASP A 405 -25.97 27.61 -7.09
N LYS A 406 -25.90 28.20 -8.28
CA LYS A 406 -26.25 27.50 -9.52
C LYS A 406 -25.30 26.34 -9.81
N ALA A 407 -23.99 26.56 -9.61
CA ALA A 407 -23.00 25.54 -9.90
C ALA A 407 -23.10 24.37 -8.91
N LEU A 408 -23.30 24.65 -7.61
CA LEU A 408 -23.46 23.64 -6.55
C LEU A 408 -24.78 22.87 -6.71
N ALA A 409 -25.88 23.55 -7.01
CA ALA A 409 -27.16 22.88 -7.27
C ALA A 409 -27.06 21.88 -8.43
N ALA A 410 -26.51 22.33 -9.58
CA ALA A 410 -26.29 21.47 -10.73
C ALA A 410 -25.31 20.32 -10.46
N PHE A 411 -24.28 20.56 -9.66
CA PHE A 411 -23.31 19.54 -9.30
C PHE A 411 -23.89 18.49 -8.36
N ASN A 412 -24.73 18.90 -7.39
CA ASN A 412 -25.38 17.99 -6.45
C ASN A 412 -26.26 16.95 -7.15
N GLU A 413 -26.90 17.29 -8.27
CA GLU A 413 -27.71 16.34 -9.07
C GLU A 413 -26.88 15.15 -9.61
N VAL A 414 -25.59 15.31 -9.75
CA VAL A 414 -24.70 14.29 -10.33
C VAL A 414 -23.65 13.77 -9.35
N ALA A 415 -23.58 14.30 -8.11
CA ALA A 415 -22.59 13.98 -7.11
C ALA A 415 -22.53 12.48 -6.79
N ASP A 416 -23.68 11.82 -6.66
CA ASP A 416 -23.76 10.40 -6.34
C ASP A 416 -23.24 9.47 -7.46
N ARG A 417 -23.05 9.99 -8.66
CA ARG A 417 -22.43 9.27 -9.79
C ARG A 417 -20.90 9.31 -9.76
N LEU A 418 -20.30 10.06 -8.83
CA LEU A 418 -18.85 10.21 -8.68
C LEU A 418 -18.31 9.21 -7.66
N PRO A 419 -17.05 8.75 -7.78
CA PRO A 419 -16.40 8.02 -6.70
C PRO A 419 -16.35 8.85 -5.42
N ALA A 420 -16.61 8.22 -4.26
CA ALA A 420 -16.55 8.89 -2.96
C ALA A 420 -15.22 9.63 -2.73
N ARG A 421 -14.12 8.98 -3.10
CA ARG A 421 -12.79 9.58 -3.05
C ARG A 421 -12.68 10.92 -3.78
N LEU A 422 -13.29 11.05 -4.95
CA LEU A 422 -13.24 12.30 -5.70
C LEU A 422 -14.01 13.41 -4.97
N LEU A 423 -15.16 13.08 -4.39
CA LEU A 423 -15.95 14.03 -3.59
C LEU A 423 -15.18 14.48 -2.35
N LEU A 424 -14.58 13.54 -1.60
CA LEU A 424 -13.73 13.86 -0.46
C LEU A 424 -12.53 14.74 -0.86
N SER A 425 -11.91 14.45 -2.01
CA SER A 425 -10.81 15.26 -2.53
C SER A 425 -11.25 16.67 -2.90
N LEU A 426 -12.50 16.88 -3.33
CA LEU A 426 -13.04 18.23 -3.56
C LEU A 426 -13.20 18.97 -2.23
N GLY A 427 -13.77 18.36 -1.20
CA GLY A 427 -13.87 18.94 0.13
C GLY A 427 -12.50 19.41 0.63
N ASN A 428 -11.52 18.50 0.64
CA ASN A 428 -10.14 18.81 1.07
C ASN A 428 -9.45 19.91 0.24
N ALA A 429 -9.78 20.02 -1.07
CA ALA A 429 -9.17 21.01 -1.96
C ALA A 429 -9.85 22.38 -1.90
N ALA A 430 -11.06 22.48 -1.37
CA ALA A 430 -11.84 23.70 -1.39
C ALA A 430 -11.17 24.82 -0.59
N GLU A 431 -10.69 24.55 0.60
CA GLU A 431 -10.02 25.53 1.45
C GLU A 431 -8.81 26.16 0.77
N THR A 432 -7.90 25.32 0.27
CA THR A 432 -6.72 25.81 -0.47
C THR A 432 -7.10 26.53 -1.78
N TYR A 433 -8.17 26.12 -2.46
CA TYR A 433 -8.55 26.74 -3.73
C TYR A 433 -9.17 28.12 -3.54
N PHE A 434 -9.99 28.31 -2.51
CA PHE A 434 -10.68 29.56 -2.24
C PHE A 434 -9.87 30.54 -1.37
N ASP A 435 -8.64 30.19 -0.99
CA ASP A 435 -7.69 31.14 -0.39
C ASP A 435 -7.06 32.04 -1.48
N VAL A 436 -7.17 33.35 -1.30
CA VAL A 436 -6.62 34.35 -2.25
C VAL A 436 -5.08 34.37 -2.26
N LYS A 437 -4.43 33.88 -1.20
CA LYS A 437 -2.98 33.72 -1.08
C LYS A 437 -2.53 32.30 -1.41
N GLY A 438 -3.48 31.38 -1.60
CA GLY A 438 -3.24 29.96 -1.78
C GLY A 438 -2.59 29.65 -3.13
N ALA A 439 -1.28 29.43 -3.15
CA ALA A 439 -0.61 28.84 -4.28
C ALA A 439 -0.65 27.32 -4.15
N ARG A 440 -1.05 26.62 -5.21
CA ARG A 440 -1.11 25.17 -5.26
C ARG A 440 0.11 24.60 -5.97
N VAL A 441 0.66 23.55 -5.45
CA VAL A 441 1.76 22.83 -6.10
C VAL A 441 1.21 21.57 -6.75
N ALA A 442 1.37 21.48 -8.08
CA ALA A 442 1.01 20.28 -8.83
C ALA A 442 2.27 19.50 -9.19
N HIS A 443 2.28 18.20 -8.83
CA HIS A 443 3.34 17.27 -9.20
C HIS A 443 2.81 16.32 -10.30
N PRO A 444 2.84 16.73 -11.58
CA PRO A 444 2.42 15.84 -12.65
C PRO A 444 3.41 14.70 -12.82
N ILE A 445 2.93 13.58 -13.35
CA ILE A 445 3.75 12.39 -13.65
C ILE A 445 4.97 12.74 -14.54
N THR A 446 4.94 13.86 -15.24
CA THR A 446 6.07 14.38 -16.02
C THR A 446 7.29 14.78 -15.17
N GLY A 447 7.15 14.82 -13.84
CA GLY A 447 8.22 15.13 -12.90
C GLY A 447 8.59 16.61 -12.78
N VAL A 448 7.92 17.49 -13.50
CA VAL A 448 8.12 18.95 -13.36
C VAL A 448 7.06 19.50 -12.42
N THR A 449 7.49 19.99 -11.28
CA THR A 449 6.60 20.65 -10.32
C THR A 449 6.14 21.98 -10.86
N HIS A 450 4.82 22.20 -10.86
CA HIS A 450 4.23 23.47 -11.27
C HIS A 450 3.58 24.15 -10.06
N ARG A 451 3.98 25.39 -9.83
CA ARG A 451 3.28 26.28 -8.91
C ARG A 451 2.11 26.93 -9.67
N ILE A 452 0.90 26.77 -9.16
CA ILE A 452 -0.32 27.33 -9.72
C ILE A 452 -0.79 28.40 -8.76
N GLU A 453 -0.74 29.65 -9.21
CA GLU A 453 -1.19 30.78 -8.41
C GLU A 453 -2.72 30.74 -8.18
N ALA A 454 -3.19 31.45 -7.16
CA ALA A 454 -4.60 31.59 -6.87
C ALA A 454 -5.39 32.14 -8.08
N ASN A 455 -6.64 31.70 -8.22
CA ASN A 455 -7.47 32.18 -9.32
C ASN A 455 -7.78 33.67 -9.13
N LYS A 456 -7.49 34.49 -10.15
CA LYS A 456 -7.71 35.93 -10.09
C LYS A 456 -9.16 36.34 -9.82
N LEU A 457 -10.13 35.50 -10.17
CA LEU A 457 -11.54 35.77 -9.88
C LEU A 457 -11.89 35.76 -8.40
N LEU A 458 -11.02 35.16 -7.54
CA LEU A 458 -11.22 35.14 -6.09
C LEU A 458 -11.24 36.54 -5.47
N THR A 459 -10.57 37.50 -6.08
CA THR A 459 -10.59 38.90 -5.64
C THR A 459 -11.93 39.59 -5.80
N LEU A 460 -12.86 39.03 -6.57
CA LEU A 460 -14.22 39.51 -6.72
C LEU A 460 -15.15 39.09 -5.57
N TYR A 461 -14.70 38.23 -4.71
CA TYR A 461 -15.48 37.67 -3.61
C TYR A 461 -14.84 38.05 -2.28
N ASP A 462 -15.65 38.49 -1.33
CA ASP A 462 -15.19 38.69 0.06
C ASP A 462 -14.90 37.40 0.80
N GLU A 463 -14.44 37.51 2.02
CA GLU A 463 -14.06 36.34 2.82
C GLU A 463 -15.29 35.48 3.18
N GLU A 464 -16.42 36.13 3.49
CA GLU A 464 -17.67 35.42 3.82
C GLU A 464 -18.18 34.60 2.65
N ALA A 465 -18.24 35.20 1.47
CA ALA A 465 -18.66 34.49 0.25
C ALA A 465 -17.76 33.28 -0.06
N ARG A 466 -16.45 33.40 0.15
CA ARG A 466 -15.52 32.26 -0.03
C ARG A 466 -15.73 31.16 1.01
N LYS A 467 -15.99 31.52 2.27
CA LYS A 467 -16.34 30.55 3.33
C LYS A 467 -17.65 29.81 3.01
N GLU A 468 -18.66 30.52 2.51
CA GLU A 468 -19.91 29.88 2.06
C GLU A 468 -19.70 28.95 0.85
N MET A 469 -18.79 29.28 -0.07
CA MET A 469 -18.41 28.39 -1.17
C MET A 469 -17.78 27.09 -0.64
N ILE A 470 -16.86 27.18 0.31
CA ILE A 470 -16.22 26.01 0.95
C ILE A 470 -17.27 25.15 1.66
N LYS A 471 -18.13 25.80 2.44
CA LYS A 471 -19.22 25.14 3.16
C LYS A 471 -20.16 24.40 2.20
N GLY A 472 -20.58 25.03 1.11
CA GLY A 472 -21.45 24.43 0.11
C GLY A 472 -20.83 23.19 -0.56
N VAL A 473 -19.52 23.21 -0.85
CA VAL A 473 -18.81 22.05 -1.37
C VAL A 473 -18.80 20.92 -0.33
N ASN A 474 -18.51 21.26 0.95
CA ASN A 474 -18.48 20.29 2.05
C ASN A 474 -19.84 19.67 2.32
N GLU A 475 -20.92 20.44 2.23
CA GLU A 475 -22.29 19.91 2.37
C GLU A 475 -22.66 18.92 1.28
N ILE A 476 -22.22 19.14 0.03
CA ILE A 476 -22.50 18.21 -1.06
C ILE A 476 -21.81 16.85 -0.82
N TYR A 477 -20.52 16.83 -0.45
CA TYR A 477 -19.87 15.57 -0.23
C TYR A 477 -20.45 14.83 0.99
N LYS A 478 -20.75 15.55 2.10
CA LYS A 478 -21.37 14.97 3.31
C LYS A 478 -22.72 14.34 2.98
N SER A 479 -23.59 15.09 2.31
CA SER A 479 -24.92 14.59 1.91
C SER A 479 -24.83 13.39 0.97
N SER A 480 -23.89 13.39 0.02
CA SER A 480 -23.67 12.26 -0.87
C SER A 480 -23.20 11.02 -0.11
N MET A 481 -22.29 11.18 0.86
CA MET A 481 -21.85 10.05 1.69
C MET A 481 -22.99 9.51 2.56
N GLU A 482 -23.80 10.37 3.18
CA GLU A 482 -24.98 9.95 3.94
C GLU A 482 -25.93 9.12 3.08
N ARG A 483 -26.26 9.58 1.85
CA ARG A 483 -27.14 8.83 0.93
C ARG A 483 -26.55 7.48 0.54
N ARG A 484 -25.23 7.39 0.34
CA ARG A 484 -24.54 6.12 0.04
C ARG A 484 -24.66 5.14 1.19
N PHE A 485 -24.41 5.59 2.42
CA PHE A 485 -24.58 4.75 3.60
C PHE A 485 -26.03 4.34 3.77
N ALA A 486 -26.99 5.25 3.57
CA ALA A 486 -28.42 4.95 3.63
C ALA A 486 -28.85 3.88 2.61
N SER A 487 -28.18 3.79 1.46
CA SER A 487 -28.48 2.78 0.45
C SER A 487 -28.04 1.36 0.82
N LYS A 488 -27.13 1.22 1.80
CA LYS A 488 -26.67 -0.07 2.31
C LYS A 488 -27.52 -0.53 3.48
N LYS A 489 -28.15 -1.69 3.34
CA LYS A 489 -28.92 -2.29 4.41
C LYS A 489 -27.98 -2.78 5.51
N THR A 490 -28.34 -2.50 6.77
CA THR A 490 -27.71 -3.08 7.95
C THR A 490 -28.80 -3.56 8.90
N GLU A 491 -28.51 -4.59 9.67
CA GLU A 491 -29.37 -5.05 10.78
C GLU A 491 -28.98 -4.39 12.11
N ALA A 492 -27.80 -3.75 12.14
CA ALA A 492 -27.32 -3.03 13.31
C ALA A 492 -28.23 -1.85 13.66
N LYS A 493 -28.37 -1.59 14.97
CA LYS A 493 -29.16 -0.49 15.53
C LYS A 493 -28.31 0.51 16.30
N SER A 494 -27.09 0.09 16.67
CA SER A 494 -26.17 0.88 17.48
C SER A 494 -24.75 0.80 16.95
N ILE A 495 -23.97 1.87 17.20
CA ILE A 495 -22.59 2.00 16.76
C ILE A 495 -21.75 2.62 17.88
N PHE A 496 -20.59 2.01 18.13
CA PHE A 496 -19.53 2.59 18.94
C PHE A 496 -18.44 3.11 18.02
N ILE A 497 -17.99 4.36 18.25
CA ILE A 497 -16.90 5.01 17.52
C ILE A 497 -15.89 5.48 18.56
N ASP A 498 -14.69 4.87 18.53
CA ASP A 498 -13.60 5.26 19.42
C ASP A 498 -13.22 6.74 19.20
N PRO A 499 -13.13 7.55 20.27
CA PRO A 499 -12.74 8.95 20.18
C PRO A 499 -11.41 9.19 19.45
N ALA A 500 -10.47 8.24 19.48
CA ALA A 500 -9.20 8.34 18.76
C ALA A 500 -9.38 8.41 17.23
N LEU A 501 -10.48 7.85 16.68
CA LEU A 501 -10.77 7.87 15.24
C LEU A 501 -11.07 9.27 14.67
N TYR A 502 -11.47 10.21 15.54
CA TYR A 502 -11.63 11.61 15.12
C TYR A 502 -10.31 12.35 14.89
N ARG A 503 -9.20 11.72 15.25
CA ARG A 503 -7.84 12.25 15.05
C ARG A 503 -7.09 11.57 13.91
N ILE A 504 -7.70 10.58 13.26
CA ILE A 504 -7.11 9.87 12.13
C ILE A 504 -7.77 10.37 10.84
N PRO A 505 -7.02 11.09 9.96
CA PRO A 505 -7.58 11.60 8.71
C PRO A 505 -7.85 10.48 7.72
N VAL A 506 -8.92 10.60 6.96
CA VAL A 506 -9.14 9.77 5.78
C VAL A 506 -8.18 10.23 4.68
N SER A 507 -7.07 9.55 4.55
CA SER A 507 -5.98 9.90 3.62
C SER A 507 -6.33 9.53 2.19
N VAL A 508 -7.31 10.22 1.64
CA VAL A 508 -7.82 10.03 0.29
C VAL A 508 -6.86 10.68 -0.71
N GLY A 509 -6.28 9.92 -1.59
CA GLY A 509 -5.32 10.43 -2.57
C GLY A 509 -3.87 10.05 -2.26
N ASP A 510 -3.58 9.79 -1.01
CA ASP A 510 -2.27 9.38 -0.55
C ASP A 510 -2.18 7.86 -0.60
N ARG A 511 -1.97 7.32 -1.81
CA ARG A 511 -1.85 5.88 -2.02
C ARG A 511 -0.43 5.44 -1.76
N THR A 512 -0.28 4.32 -1.06
CA THR A 512 1.03 3.69 -0.98
C THR A 512 1.42 3.18 -2.38
N SER A 513 2.66 3.43 -2.76
CA SER A 513 3.25 2.92 -4.00
C SER A 513 4.04 1.64 -3.78
N THR A 514 4.08 1.14 -2.55
CA THR A 514 4.80 -0.05 -2.13
C THR A 514 3.86 -1.21 -1.86
N VAL A 515 4.28 -2.41 -2.21
CA VAL A 515 3.58 -3.63 -1.81
C VAL A 515 4.05 -4.01 -0.41
N GLN A 516 3.10 -4.22 0.48
CA GLN A 516 3.35 -4.61 1.86
C GLN A 516 2.73 -5.96 2.14
N ASP A 517 3.46 -6.82 2.84
CA ASP A 517 2.98 -8.16 3.18
C ASP A 517 2.20 -8.19 4.51
N THR A 518 2.27 -7.11 5.28
CA THR A 518 1.42 -6.86 6.45
C THR A 518 0.68 -5.55 6.27
N SER A 519 -0.48 -5.39 6.90
CA SER A 519 -1.17 -4.10 6.87
C SER A 519 -0.39 -3.06 7.68
N CYS A 520 -0.39 -1.82 7.21
CA CYS A 520 0.15 -0.67 7.94
C CYS A 520 -0.93 0.38 8.16
N ALA A 521 -0.68 1.28 9.10
CA ALA A 521 -1.62 2.35 9.39
C ALA A 521 -1.80 3.33 8.22
N LEU A 522 -2.94 4.00 8.17
CA LEU A 522 -3.17 5.11 7.25
C LEU A 522 -2.23 6.29 7.56
N MET A 523 -1.80 6.98 6.53
CA MET A 523 -1.04 8.22 6.69
C MET A 523 -1.82 9.23 7.56
N GLY A 524 -1.16 9.78 8.55
CA GLY A 524 -1.76 10.66 9.55
C GLY A 524 -2.24 9.96 10.82
N THR A 525 -2.16 8.62 10.90
CA THR A 525 -2.43 7.90 12.15
C THR A 525 -1.43 8.34 13.22
N ARG A 526 -1.94 8.56 14.43
CA ARG A 526 -1.17 9.05 15.58
C ARG A 526 -0.96 7.93 16.57
N PHE A 527 0.28 7.69 16.92
CA PHE A 527 0.69 6.67 17.88
C PHE A 527 1.22 7.35 19.14
N PRO A 528 0.58 7.18 20.29
CA PRO A 528 1.10 7.72 21.54
C PRO A 528 2.44 7.05 21.87
N VAL A 529 3.41 7.85 22.32
CA VAL A 529 4.69 7.34 22.81
C VAL A 529 4.52 6.94 24.27
N GLU A 530 4.76 5.68 24.56
CA GLU A 530 4.79 5.16 25.91
C GLU A 530 6.23 5.24 26.45
N GLY A 531 6.42 5.81 27.63
CA GLY A 531 7.75 5.98 28.21
C GLY A 531 8.45 7.27 27.76
N GLU A 532 9.74 7.35 28.02
CA GLU A 532 10.56 8.55 27.79
C GLU A 532 11.55 8.39 26.63
N THR A 533 11.61 7.21 26.03
CA THR A 533 12.57 6.92 24.97
C THR A 533 11.91 6.21 23.78
N VAL A 534 12.38 6.52 22.59
CA VAL A 534 11.95 5.89 21.34
C VAL A 534 13.16 5.46 20.55
N ARG A 535 13.17 4.23 20.05
CA ARG A 535 14.12 3.76 19.05
C ARG A 535 13.46 3.69 17.69
N LEU A 536 13.93 4.53 16.78
CA LEU A 536 13.62 4.44 15.36
C LEU A 536 14.59 3.43 14.72
N PHE A 537 14.13 2.62 13.78
CA PHE A 537 15.02 1.71 13.10
C PHE A 537 14.72 1.55 11.61
N LEU A 538 15.76 1.27 10.87
CA LEU A 538 15.78 0.93 9.46
C LEU A 538 16.52 -0.39 9.29
N GLN A 539 15.91 -1.39 8.67
CA GLN A 539 16.51 -2.70 8.41
C GLN A 539 16.45 -3.01 6.92
N TRP A 540 17.57 -3.55 6.36
CA TRP A 540 17.65 -3.85 4.93
C TRP A 540 18.62 -4.99 4.61
N GLY A 541 18.65 -5.41 3.32
CA GLY A 541 19.67 -6.31 2.78
C GLY A 541 19.47 -7.79 3.07
N LYS A 542 18.34 -8.19 3.65
CA LYS A 542 18.05 -9.60 3.88
C LYS A 542 17.97 -10.39 2.59
N GLY A 543 18.52 -11.60 2.62
CA GLY A 543 18.48 -12.52 1.47
C GLY A 543 19.38 -12.09 0.32
N LEU A 544 20.18 -11.03 0.50
CA LEU A 544 21.14 -10.57 -0.49
C LEU A 544 22.55 -11.02 -0.12
N HIS A 545 23.37 -11.24 -1.14
CA HIS A 545 24.80 -11.47 -0.96
C HIS A 545 25.49 -10.22 -0.41
N SER A 546 26.59 -10.43 0.31
CA SER A 546 27.41 -9.35 0.83
C SER A 546 27.82 -8.39 -0.29
N GLN A 547 27.50 -7.13 -0.13
CA GLN A 547 27.76 -6.08 -1.11
C GLN A 547 27.72 -4.70 -0.47
N PRO A 548 28.31 -3.67 -1.09
CA PRO A 548 28.08 -2.29 -0.74
C PRO A 548 26.63 -1.93 -1.06
N LEU A 549 25.83 -1.80 -0.03
CA LEU A 549 24.42 -1.40 -0.10
C LEU A 549 24.14 -0.51 1.09
N ASP A 550 24.21 0.79 0.84
CA ASP A 550 24.19 1.85 1.82
C ASP A 550 22.80 2.49 1.87
N MET A 551 22.18 2.37 3.03
CA MET A 551 20.84 2.93 3.36
C MET A 551 20.97 3.72 4.64
N ASP A 552 20.73 5.02 4.56
CA ASP A 552 20.85 5.92 5.71
C ASP A 552 19.52 6.07 6.46
N LEU A 553 19.58 5.94 7.76
CA LEU A 553 18.55 6.42 8.68
C LEU A 553 18.96 7.81 9.18
N SER A 554 18.01 8.73 9.20
CA SER A 554 18.27 10.09 9.70
C SER A 554 17.07 10.64 10.45
N CYS A 555 17.32 11.51 11.41
CA CYS A 555 16.28 12.36 11.96
C CYS A 555 16.68 13.82 11.91
N ARG A 556 15.68 14.68 11.69
CA ARG A 556 15.81 16.13 11.73
C ARG A 556 14.99 16.67 12.88
N ILE A 557 15.62 17.42 13.77
CA ILE A 557 15.02 17.99 14.95
C ILE A 557 14.73 19.46 14.70
N ALA A 558 13.46 19.83 14.74
CA ALA A 558 13.01 21.21 14.59
C ALA A 558 13.01 21.90 15.95
N LEU A 559 13.88 22.90 16.10
CA LEU A 559 14.09 23.68 17.31
C LEU A 559 13.39 25.04 17.23
N PRO A 560 13.26 25.79 18.36
CA PRO A 560 12.74 27.15 18.33
C PRO A 560 13.52 28.06 17.38
N ASP A 561 12.89 29.17 16.95
CA ASP A 561 13.48 30.21 16.09
C ASP A 561 13.96 29.72 14.72
N GLY A 562 13.34 28.64 14.20
CA GLY A 562 13.68 28.06 12.91
C GLY A 562 15.02 27.32 12.88
N LYS A 563 15.65 27.13 14.04
CA LYS A 563 16.86 26.31 14.15
C LYS A 563 16.55 24.84 13.93
N THR A 564 17.53 24.12 13.45
CA THR A 564 17.41 22.67 13.21
C THR A 564 18.67 21.95 13.63
N ASP A 565 18.52 20.78 14.20
CA ASP A 565 19.61 19.86 14.48
C ASP A 565 19.37 18.54 13.72
N TYR A 566 20.42 17.73 13.58
CA TYR A 566 20.39 16.52 12.77
C TYR A 566 21.15 15.40 13.46
N CYS A 567 20.52 14.22 13.52
CA CYS A 567 21.19 12.98 13.86
C CYS A 567 21.18 12.06 12.63
N TYR A 568 22.35 11.74 12.09
CA TYR A 568 22.53 11.02 10.84
C TYR A 568 23.96 10.47 10.72
N PHE A 569 24.31 9.78 9.65
CA PHE A 569 25.63 9.16 9.45
C PHE A 569 26.84 10.10 9.71
N GLY A 570 26.72 11.39 9.43
CA GLY A 570 27.78 12.39 9.61
C GLY A 570 27.77 13.09 10.99
N ASN A 571 26.68 12.98 11.74
CA ASN A 571 26.53 13.50 13.11
C ASN A 571 25.78 12.49 13.94
N LEU A 572 26.51 11.56 14.56
CA LEU A 572 25.92 10.41 15.26
C LEU A 572 25.25 10.77 16.59
N THR A 573 25.50 11.95 17.14
CA THR A 573 24.91 12.38 18.42
C THR A 573 24.60 13.85 18.41
N CYS A 574 23.40 14.19 18.86
CA CYS A 574 23.01 15.56 19.18
C CYS A 574 22.08 15.53 20.41
N PRO A 575 21.76 16.66 21.04
CA PRO A 575 20.88 16.65 22.19
C PRO A 575 19.56 15.93 21.89
N GLY A 576 19.23 14.95 22.72
CA GLY A 576 18.03 14.13 22.59
C GLY A 576 18.05 13.06 21.50
N ALA A 577 19.14 12.88 20.73
CA ALA A 577 19.21 11.85 19.69
C ALA A 577 20.60 11.20 19.57
N LYS A 578 20.62 9.88 19.39
CA LYS A 578 21.84 9.08 19.26
C LYS A 578 21.69 8.00 18.20
N HIS A 579 22.54 8.03 17.18
CA HIS A 579 22.60 7.09 16.07
C HIS A 579 23.49 5.87 16.36
N SER A 580 23.11 4.69 15.88
CA SER A 580 23.85 3.43 16.09
C SER A 580 25.17 3.33 15.32
N GLY A 581 25.38 4.17 14.33
CA GLY A 581 26.54 4.18 13.44
C GLY A 581 26.17 3.96 11.97
N ASP A 582 27.05 4.36 11.07
CA ASP A 582 26.91 4.31 9.61
C ASP A 582 27.32 2.93 9.08
N ILE A 583 26.41 2.22 8.39
CA ILE A 583 26.62 0.88 7.85
C ILE A 583 26.54 0.90 6.32
N ARG A 584 27.68 0.85 5.65
CA ARG A 584 27.84 0.98 4.20
C ARG A 584 27.80 -0.34 3.42
N GLU A 585 27.85 -1.46 4.11
CA GLU A 585 27.89 -2.78 3.50
C GLU A 585 26.95 -3.74 4.22
N ILE A 586 26.23 -4.53 3.46
CA ILE A 586 25.39 -5.59 4.02
C ILE A 586 26.20 -6.88 4.17
N PRO A 587 26.04 -7.61 5.29
CA PRO A 587 26.62 -8.92 5.46
C PRO A 587 25.88 -9.97 4.62
N GLU A 588 26.53 -11.13 4.42
CA GLU A 588 25.99 -12.25 3.62
C GLU A 588 24.65 -12.74 4.15
N MET A 589 23.60 -12.66 3.36
CA MET A 589 22.26 -13.20 3.55
C MET A 589 21.46 -12.73 4.79
N VAL A 590 22.11 -12.17 5.81
CA VAL A 590 21.44 -11.87 7.10
C VAL A 590 20.93 -10.44 7.24
N GLY A 591 21.32 -9.56 6.33
CA GLY A 591 20.94 -8.15 6.38
C GLY A 591 21.57 -7.39 7.54
N THR A 592 21.22 -6.12 7.64
CA THR A 592 21.71 -5.20 8.68
C THR A 592 20.62 -4.20 9.07
N ALA A 593 20.91 -3.33 10.06
CA ALA A 593 20.02 -2.26 10.47
C ALA A 593 20.80 -1.07 11.01
N GLU A 594 20.18 0.09 10.92
CA GLU A 594 20.53 1.28 11.70
C GLU A 594 19.38 1.65 12.62
N TYR A 595 19.69 2.27 13.74
CA TYR A 595 18.69 2.83 14.63
C TYR A 595 19.15 4.16 15.23
N ILE A 596 18.16 4.99 15.56
CA ILE A 596 18.35 6.24 16.32
C ILE A 596 17.53 6.13 17.61
N GLU A 597 18.18 6.37 18.73
CA GLU A 597 17.51 6.49 20.02
C GLU A 597 17.20 7.95 20.31
N LEU A 598 15.96 8.23 20.67
CA LEU A 598 15.46 9.54 21.04
C LEU A 598 15.15 9.55 22.53
N SER A 599 15.53 10.62 23.22
CA SER A 599 15.19 10.93 24.61
C SER A 599 14.19 12.09 24.64
N LEU A 600 12.94 11.81 24.99
CA LEU A 600 11.91 12.85 25.08
C LEU A 600 12.26 13.95 26.08
N PRO A 601 12.75 13.63 27.30
CA PRO A 601 13.13 14.68 28.26
C PRO A 601 14.23 15.61 27.75
N GLU A 602 15.23 15.08 27.02
CA GLU A 602 16.30 15.91 26.44
C GLU A 602 15.76 16.76 25.28
N LEU A 603 14.90 16.21 24.41
CA LEU A 603 14.25 16.96 23.33
C LEU A 603 13.36 18.08 23.87
N GLU A 604 12.60 17.82 24.94
CA GLU A 604 11.76 18.80 25.62
C GLU A 604 12.62 19.92 26.24
N ALA A 605 13.75 19.56 26.85
CA ALA A 605 14.67 20.53 27.45
C ALA A 605 15.30 21.48 26.41
N GLU A 606 15.58 21.00 25.21
CA GLU A 606 16.06 21.81 24.08
C GLU A 606 14.94 22.61 23.40
N GLY A 607 13.67 22.40 23.78
CA GLY A 607 12.51 23.05 23.19
C GLY A 607 12.17 22.52 21.81
N ALA A 608 12.58 21.28 21.48
CA ALA A 608 12.27 20.66 20.20
C ALA A 608 10.76 20.55 20.00
N LYS A 609 10.27 20.97 18.83
CA LYS A 609 8.85 20.87 18.45
C LYS A 609 8.55 19.56 17.77
N TYR A 610 9.34 19.23 16.75
CA TYR A 610 9.15 18.06 15.91
C TYR A 610 10.47 17.33 15.64
N VAL A 611 10.39 16.00 15.55
CA VAL A 611 11.49 15.18 15.02
C VAL A 611 10.98 14.43 13.79
N THR A 612 11.54 14.73 12.63
CA THR A 612 11.16 14.10 11.35
C THR A 612 12.04 12.90 11.07
N PHE A 613 11.44 11.75 10.77
CA PHE A 613 12.11 10.48 10.53
C PHE A 613 12.24 10.19 9.05
N THR A 614 13.45 9.95 8.58
CA THR A 614 13.72 9.70 7.16
C THR A 614 14.64 8.52 6.97
N CYS A 615 14.40 7.79 5.88
CA CYS A 615 15.38 6.85 5.37
C CYS A 615 15.64 7.15 3.90
N ASN A 616 16.86 6.96 3.46
CA ASN A 616 17.26 7.14 2.06
C ASN A 616 18.28 6.12 1.60
N ALA A 617 18.29 5.89 0.29
CA ALA A 617 19.27 5.06 -0.39
C ALA A 617 20.43 5.93 -0.87
N TYR A 618 21.61 5.71 -0.32
CA TYR A 618 22.80 6.44 -0.72
C TYR A 618 23.47 5.81 -1.96
N SER A 619 23.74 4.52 -1.92
CA SER A 619 24.55 3.87 -2.96
C SER A 619 23.77 3.30 -4.13
N CYS A 620 22.46 3.05 -4.00
CA CYS A 620 21.65 2.34 -4.99
C CYS A 620 20.53 3.17 -5.64
N GLY A 621 20.37 4.42 -5.28
CA GLY A 621 19.44 5.37 -5.91
C GLY A 621 17.95 5.08 -5.77
N SER A 622 17.58 3.98 -5.11
CA SER A 622 16.22 3.65 -4.71
C SER A 622 16.22 2.76 -3.49
N LEU A 623 15.17 2.87 -2.67
CA LEU A 623 14.98 1.99 -1.53
C LEU A 623 14.83 0.53 -1.99
N THR A 624 15.54 -0.39 -1.36
CA THR A 624 15.55 -1.79 -1.76
C THR A 624 14.30 -2.54 -1.32
N PRO A 625 13.93 -3.63 -2.02
CA PRO A 625 12.96 -4.60 -1.50
C PRO A 625 13.43 -5.16 -0.15
N ASN A 626 12.47 -5.64 0.64
CA ASN A 626 12.70 -6.15 2.01
C ASN A 626 13.27 -5.11 2.98
N LEU A 627 12.98 -3.85 2.76
CA LEU A 627 13.24 -2.77 3.69
C LEU A 627 12.19 -2.76 4.79
N VAL A 628 12.62 -2.62 6.03
CA VAL A 628 11.74 -2.47 7.20
C VAL A 628 12.05 -1.17 7.90
N VAL A 629 11.04 -0.34 8.13
CA VAL A 629 11.12 0.86 8.95
C VAL A 629 10.09 0.80 10.06
N GLY A 630 10.44 1.30 11.24
CA GLY A 630 9.52 1.29 12.36
C GLY A 630 10.11 1.92 13.61
N TRP A 631 9.37 1.79 14.72
CA TRP A 631 9.81 2.27 16.02
C TRP A 631 9.31 1.40 17.17
N MET A 632 10.05 1.44 18.24
CA MET A 632 9.79 0.73 19.49
C MET A 632 10.33 1.53 20.68
N ASP A 633 9.96 1.16 21.89
CA ASP A 633 10.59 1.71 23.09
C ASP A 633 12.07 1.27 23.17
N SER A 634 12.98 2.20 23.46
CA SER A 634 14.41 1.92 23.62
C SER A 634 14.73 1.05 24.82
N ALA A 635 13.81 0.91 25.78
CA ALA A 635 13.94 -0.01 26.91
C ALA A 635 14.11 -1.48 26.45
N TYR A 636 13.55 -1.82 25.28
CA TYR A 636 13.72 -3.15 24.69
C TYR A 636 14.96 -3.20 23.81
N PRO A 637 15.81 -4.26 23.96
CA PRO A 637 17.07 -4.35 23.25
C PRO A 637 16.89 -4.60 21.73
N MET A 638 17.76 -3.99 20.94
CA MET A 638 18.01 -4.32 19.54
C MET A 638 19.50 -4.59 19.36
N LYS A 639 19.86 -5.69 18.71
CA LYS A 639 21.26 -6.09 18.47
C LYS A 639 21.50 -6.28 16.98
N ILE A 640 22.60 -5.74 16.50
CA ILE A 640 23.04 -5.83 15.11
C ILE A 640 24.36 -6.55 15.07
N SER A 641 24.50 -7.57 14.23
CA SER A 641 25.68 -8.38 14.10
C SER A 641 25.95 -8.76 12.65
N LYS A 642 27.20 -8.64 12.20
CA LYS A 642 27.63 -9.09 10.86
C LYS A 642 27.41 -10.60 10.62
N ARG A 643 27.36 -11.41 11.67
CA ARG A 643 27.16 -12.85 11.55
C ARG A 643 25.72 -13.30 11.71
N LYS A 644 24.95 -12.59 12.53
CA LYS A 644 23.60 -13.01 12.96
C LYS A 644 22.47 -12.09 12.47
N GLY A 645 22.84 -11.00 11.78
CA GLY A 645 21.88 -9.99 11.33
C GLY A 645 21.33 -9.16 12.48
N VAL A 646 20.05 -8.86 12.42
CA VAL A 646 19.33 -7.97 13.35
C VAL A 646 18.43 -8.77 14.27
N ALA A 647 18.53 -8.52 15.56
CA ALA A 647 17.72 -9.17 16.59
C ALA A 647 16.97 -8.14 17.44
N TYR A 648 15.66 -8.25 17.49
CA TYR A 648 14.75 -7.52 18.36
C TYR A 648 13.48 -8.37 18.59
N ASP A 649 12.67 -7.96 19.55
CA ASP A 649 11.38 -8.61 19.82
C ASP A 649 10.25 -7.91 19.04
N PRO A 650 9.64 -8.54 18.02
CA PRO A 650 8.55 -7.95 17.26
C PRO A 650 7.33 -7.57 18.09
N SER A 651 7.08 -8.22 19.23
CA SER A 651 5.97 -7.89 20.14
C SER A 651 6.16 -6.58 20.90
N CYS A 652 7.36 -5.98 20.85
CA CYS A 652 7.70 -4.69 21.42
C CYS A 652 7.61 -3.55 20.39
N VAL A 653 7.47 -3.86 19.09
CA VAL A 653 7.42 -2.88 18.01
C VAL A 653 6.03 -2.26 17.95
N GLN A 654 5.95 -0.95 18.16
CA GLN A 654 4.68 -0.24 18.15
C GLN A 654 4.09 -0.16 16.75
N HIS A 655 4.92 0.19 15.77
CA HIS A 655 4.53 0.19 14.36
C HIS A 655 5.74 -0.09 13.48
N LEU A 656 5.53 -0.87 12.43
CA LEU A 656 6.53 -1.11 11.38
C LEU A 656 5.86 -1.25 10.03
N VAL A 657 6.59 -0.89 8.99
CA VAL A 657 6.23 -1.14 7.60
C VAL A 657 7.33 -1.96 6.96
N ARG A 658 6.92 -3.04 6.30
CA ARG A 658 7.81 -3.87 5.50
C ARG A 658 7.48 -3.70 4.03
N ILE A 659 8.47 -3.26 3.26
CA ILE A 659 8.35 -3.04 1.83
C ILE A 659 8.91 -4.27 1.12
N SER A 660 8.03 -5.10 0.58
CA SER A 660 8.41 -6.33 -0.13
C SER A 660 8.69 -6.11 -1.61
N GLU A 661 7.93 -5.22 -2.26
CA GLU A 661 8.20 -4.73 -3.61
C GLU A 661 8.05 -3.21 -3.63
N GLY A 662 8.98 -2.51 -4.24
CA GLY A 662 8.95 -1.06 -4.27
C GLY A 662 9.42 -0.47 -5.58
N ASN A 663 8.66 0.50 -6.06
CA ASN A 663 9.12 1.54 -6.98
C ASN A 663 9.38 2.83 -6.20
N LEU A 664 9.88 2.70 -4.97
CA LEU A 664 10.18 3.85 -4.15
C LEU A 664 11.31 4.67 -4.78
N SER A 665 11.18 5.96 -4.66
CA SER A 665 12.21 6.94 -4.94
C SER A 665 13.39 6.77 -3.98
N GLU A 666 14.33 7.70 -4.04
CA GLU A 666 15.57 7.67 -3.27
C GLU A 666 15.37 7.69 -1.76
N GLY A 667 14.23 8.20 -1.27
CA GLY A 667 13.98 8.29 0.15
C GLY A 667 12.50 8.31 0.55
N LEU A 668 12.27 8.10 1.85
CA LEU A 668 10.97 8.07 2.50
C LEU A 668 11.02 8.84 3.82
N VAL A 669 10.07 9.79 4.01
CA VAL A 669 9.68 10.27 5.33
C VAL A 669 8.65 9.29 5.87
N PHE A 670 8.96 8.59 6.94
CA PHE A 670 8.05 7.58 7.48
C PHE A 670 7.35 8.01 8.78
N GLY A 671 7.74 9.13 9.37
CA GLY A 671 7.02 9.66 10.52
C GLY A 671 7.53 11.00 11.02
N VAL A 672 6.74 11.61 11.89
CA VAL A 672 7.09 12.81 12.64
C VAL A 672 6.69 12.61 14.09
N LEU A 673 7.63 12.78 15.01
CA LEU A 673 7.34 12.89 16.44
C LEU A 673 6.94 14.33 16.76
N ASP A 674 5.73 14.53 17.26
CA ASP A 674 5.28 15.74 17.93
C ASP A 674 5.72 15.62 19.40
N VAL A 675 6.77 16.37 19.76
CA VAL A 675 7.42 16.23 21.07
C VAL A 675 6.47 16.66 22.20
N ALA A 676 5.75 17.76 22.01
CA ALA A 676 4.83 18.30 23.02
C ALA A 676 3.63 17.38 23.28
N LYS A 677 3.11 16.73 22.24
CA LYS A 677 2.00 15.78 22.35
C LYS A 677 2.45 14.35 22.67
N ARG A 678 3.75 14.09 22.61
CA ARG A 678 4.35 12.75 22.75
C ARG A 678 3.66 11.74 21.83
N GLU A 679 3.51 12.10 20.57
CA GLU A 679 2.86 11.27 19.55
C GLU A 679 3.71 11.18 18.28
N ILE A 680 3.79 10.00 17.72
CA ILE A 680 4.36 9.79 16.39
C ILE A 680 3.22 9.78 15.37
N VAL A 681 3.27 10.69 14.42
CA VAL A 681 2.36 10.74 13.27
C VAL A 681 2.97 9.92 12.14
N TRP A 682 2.30 8.85 11.72
CA TRP A 682 2.71 8.04 10.59
C TRP A 682 2.59 8.82 9.29
N LEU A 683 3.65 8.82 8.50
CA LEU A 683 3.70 9.40 7.16
C LEU A 683 4.31 8.38 6.20
N GLU A 684 3.89 8.43 4.92
CA GLU A 684 4.50 7.64 3.85
C GLU A 684 4.75 8.60 2.68
N MET A 685 5.73 9.48 2.84
CA MET A 685 6.04 10.52 1.88
C MET A 685 7.37 10.22 1.18
N ALA A 686 7.29 9.75 -0.07
CA ALA A 686 8.46 9.50 -0.88
C ALA A 686 9.09 10.81 -1.39
N PHE A 687 10.41 10.88 -1.43
CA PHE A 687 11.16 12.00 -1.98
C PHE A 687 12.28 11.52 -2.90
N THR A 688 12.75 12.40 -3.79
CA THR A 688 13.70 12.08 -4.86
C THR A 688 15.06 12.77 -4.70
N SER A 689 15.45 13.09 -3.49
CA SER A 689 16.75 13.69 -3.18
C SER A 689 17.41 12.95 -2.02
N GLN A 690 18.72 13.00 -1.94
CA GLN A 690 19.47 12.34 -0.86
C GLN A 690 19.26 12.98 0.52
N ILE A 691 18.74 14.21 0.59
CA ILE A 691 18.54 14.94 1.85
C ILE A 691 17.24 15.73 1.77
N ILE A 692 16.45 15.68 2.84
CA ILE A 692 15.30 16.58 3.02
C ILE A 692 15.79 17.94 3.53
N HIS A 693 15.90 18.88 2.61
CA HIS A 693 16.32 20.25 2.97
C HIS A 693 15.21 21.09 3.62
N ASN A 694 13.94 20.77 3.38
CA ASN A 694 12.79 21.61 3.73
C ASN A 694 11.88 21.02 4.82
N ALA A 695 12.42 20.22 5.73
CA ALA A 695 11.66 19.70 6.87
C ALA A 695 11.81 20.61 8.12
N ASP A 696 11.78 21.95 7.93
CA ASP A 696 11.72 22.92 9.04
C ASP A 696 10.36 22.86 9.77
N SER A 697 10.27 23.52 10.92
CA SER A 697 9.05 23.54 11.73
C SER A 697 7.83 23.98 10.93
N GLU A 698 7.96 25.03 10.11
CA GLU A 698 6.84 25.58 9.33
C GLU A 698 6.34 24.59 8.28
N SER A 699 7.26 23.89 7.60
CA SER A 699 6.90 22.88 6.61
C SER A 699 6.21 21.67 7.25
N ILE A 700 6.67 21.23 8.41
CA ILE A 700 6.07 20.14 9.17
C ILE A 700 4.70 20.54 9.71
N GLU A 701 4.58 21.72 10.31
CA GLU A 701 3.29 22.27 10.76
C GLU A 701 2.29 22.35 9.60
N ALA A 702 2.71 22.80 8.43
CA ALA A 702 1.86 22.86 7.24
C ALA A 702 1.43 21.46 6.73
N ILE A 703 2.24 20.44 6.90
CA ILE A 703 1.88 19.06 6.58
C ILE A 703 0.87 18.52 7.59
N LEU A 704 1.15 18.68 8.88
CA LEU A 704 0.26 18.21 9.95
C LEU A 704 -1.09 18.94 9.90
N HIS A 705 -1.09 20.25 9.70
CA HIS A 705 -2.31 21.05 9.54
C HIS A 705 -3.16 20.55 8.34
N ARG A 706 -2.54 20.31 7.18
CA ARG A 706 -3.26 19.76 6.02
C ARG A 706 -3.81 18.36 6.26
N LEU A 707 -3.23 17.57 7.15
CA LEU A 707 -3.79 16.28 7.55
C LEU A 707 -4.99 16.47 8.49
N GLU A 708 -4.93 17.46 9.39
CA GLU A 708 -6.01 17.81 10.31
C GLU A 708 -7.23 18.45 9.61
N GLU A 709 -7.03 19.15 8.49
CA GLU A 709 -8.10 19.71 7.66
C GLU A 709 -8.92 18.63 6.91
N LYS A 710 -8.38 17.43 6.76
CA LYS A 710 -9.11 16.33 6.12
C LYS A 710 -10.20 15.81 7.05
N ILE A 711 -11.31 15.33 6.46
CA ILE A 711 -12.31 14.61 7.22
C ILE A 711 -11.64 13.44 7.96
N SER A 712 -11.96 13.27 9.22
CA SER A 712 -11.48 12.16 10.04
C SER A 712 -12.30 10.89 9.78
N ILE A 713 -11.74 9.74 10.19
CA ILE A 713 -12.47 8.46 10.17
C ILE A 713 -13.72 8.56 11.06
N GLY A 714 -13.60 9.19 12.25
CA GLY A 714 -14.72 9.39 13.16
C GLY A 714 -15.86 10.17 12.53
N GLU A 715 -15.56 11.31 11.86
CA GLU A 715 -16.56 12.08 11.13
C GLU A 715 -17.20 11.31 9.96
N LEU A 716 -16.44 10.48 9.27
CA LEU A 716 -16.99 9.62 8.20
C LEU A 716 -17.93 8.56 8.78
N LEU A 717 -17.61 8.00 9.95
CA LEU A 717 -18.49 7.08 10.68
C LEU A 717 -19.73 7.76 11.25
N ASP A 718 -19.67 9.05 11.63
CA ASP A 718 -20.86 9.83 11.98
C ASP A 718 -21.84 9.96 10.79
N LEU A 719 -21.30 10.18 9.58
CA LEU A 719 -22.13 10.20 8.36
C LEU A 719 -22.77 8.83 8.10
N LYS A 720 -22.05 7.73 8.40
CA LYS A 720 -22.60 6.37 8.34
C LYS A 720 -23.72 6.18 9.36
N ALA A 721 -23.47 6.54 10.62
CA ALA A 721 -24.46 6.45 11.69
C ALA A 721 -25.75 7.20 11.33
N LYS A 722 -25.62 8.41 10.80
CA LYS A 722 -26.75 9.24 10.36
C LYS A 722 -27.47 8.62 9.17
N GLY A 723 -26.74 8.19 8.14
CA GLY A 723 -27.34 7.59 6.94
C GLY A 723 -28.09 6.29 7.22
N GLN A 724 -27.59 5.47 8.12
CA GLN A 724 -28.18 4.17 8.50
C GLN A 724 -29.08 4.23 9.74
N ASN A 725 -29.29 5.42 10.33
CA ASN A 725 -30.06 5.64 11.56
C ASN A 725 -29.57 4.81 12.76
N LEU A 726 -28.24 4.67 12.91
CA LEU A 726 -27.65 3.96 14.03
C LEU A 726 -27.56 4.87 15.27
N ARG A 727 -27.96 4.33 16.43
CA ARG A 727 -27.81 5.03 17.71
C ARG A 727 -26.35 4.97 18.17
N ARG A 728 -25.72 6.10 18.43
CA ARG A 728 -24.41 6.14 19.05
C ARG A 728 -24.48 5.68 20.50
N VAL A 729 -23.49 4.88 20.90
CA VAL A 729 -23.30 4.40 22.28
C VAL A 729 -21.88 4.73 22.75
N ASP A 730 -21.73 4.86 24.07
CA ASP A 730 -20.45 5.27 24.69
C ASP A 730 -19.56 4.07 25.04
N SER A 731 -20.11 2.87 25.03
CA SER A 731 -19.37 1.62 25.30
C SER A 731 -19.46 0.67 24.12
N ALA A 732 -18.33 0.00 23.83
CA ALA A 732 -18.26 -1.04 22.80
C ALA A 732 -19.17 -2.24 23.12
N ASP A 733 -19.38 -2.55 24.41
CA ASP A 733 -20.21 -3.67 24.85
C ASP A 733 -21.72 -3.46 24.55
N GLU A 734 -22.14 -2.22 24.29
CA GLU A 734 -23.53 -1.86 23.97
C GLU A 734 -23.77 -1.69 22.46
N ALA A 735 -22.75 -1.88 21.64
CA ALA A 735 -22.81 -1.63 20.22
C ALA A 735 -23.00 -2.89 19.39
N ASP A 736 -23.85 -2.80 18.37
CA ASP A 736 -23.95 -3.82 17.32
C ASP A 736 -22.76 -3.72 16.33
N GLU A 737 -22.29 -2.48 16.06
CA GLU A 737 -21.09 -2.22 15.26
C GLU A 737 -20.04 -1.49 16.10
N ILE A 738 -18.83 -2.02 16.13
CA ILE A 738 -17.71 -1.49 16.94
C ILE A 738 -16.59 -1.03 16.02
N TYR A 739 -16.24 0.25 16.13
CA TYR A 739 -15.10 0.85 15.45
C TYR A 739 -14.09 1.33 16.51
N ALA A 740 -13.21 0.42 16.90
CA ALA A 740 -12.10 0.71 17.82
C ALA A 740 -10.89 1.28 17.08
N TYR A 741 -9.92 1.83 17.83
CA TYR A 741 -8.68 2.35 17.26
C TYR A 741 -7.94 1.30 16.42
N GLU A 742 -7.86 0.07 16.88
CA GLU A 742 -7.20 -1.05 16.23
C GLU A 742 -7.78 -1.38 14.86
N TRP A 743 -9.09 -1.20 14.69
CA TRP A 743 -9.77 -1.37 13.40
C TRP A 743 -9.21 -0.39 12.35
N ALA A 744 -8.92 0.85 12.73
CA ALA A 744 -8.36 1.85 11.81
C ALA A 744 -6.89 1.60 11.44
N LEU A 745 -6.20 0.71 12.14
CA LEU A 745 -4.85 0.27 11.76
C LEU A 745 -4.85 -0.68 10.55
N ASN A 746 -6.02 -1.04 10.03
CA ASN A 746 -6.16 -1.81 8.79
C ASN A 746 -6.70 -0.91 7.65
N PRO A 747 -5.87 -0.38 6.76
CA PRO A 747 -6.30 0.47 5.65
C PRO A 747 -7.33 -0.15 4.73
N ALA A 748 -7.35 -1.48 4.61
CA ALA A 748 -8.29 -2.18 3.75
C ALA A 748 -9.73 -2.04 4.30
N ASP A 749 -9.91 -2.27 5.61
CA ASP A 749 -11.21 -2.13 6.26
C ASP A 749 -11.71 -0.67 6.20
N VAL A 750 -10.81 0.30 6.39
CA VAL A 750 -11.15 1.73 6.23
C VAL A 750 -11.53 2.08 4.78
N SER A 751 -10.83 1.49 3.81
CA SER A 751 -11.14 1.73 2.39
C SER A 751 -12.53 1.24 2.00
N GLU A 752 -13.07 0.22 2.66
CA GLU A 752 -14.43 -0.28 2.43
C GLU A 752 -15.50 0.75 2.80
N LEU A 753 -15.27 1.61 3.78
CA LEU A 753 -16.17 2.72 4.09
C LEU A 753 -16.32 3.69 2.92
N LEU A 754 -15.27 3.87 2.12
CA LEU A 754 -15.29 4.78 0.97
C LEU A 754 -16.07 4.22 -0.22
N ASN A 755 -16.43 2.96 -0.19
CA ASN A 755 -17.31 2.35 -1.20
C ASN A 755 -18.78 2.65 -0.92
N GLY A 756 -19.10 3.25 0.23
CA GLY A 756 -20.43 3.72 0.62
C GLY A 756 -21.37 2.59 0.97
#